data_24190597ca5142e93768cbaeba61c16d
#
_entry.id   24190597ca5142e93768cbaeba61c16d
#
_cell.length_a   1.000
_cell.length_b   1.000
_cell.length_c   1.000
_cell.angle_alpha   90.00
_cell.angle_beta   90.00
_cell.angle_gamma   90.00
#
_symmetry.space_group_name_H-M   'P 1'
#
loop_
_entity.id
_entity.type
_entity.pdbx_description
1 polymer ?
#
loop_
_entity_poly.entity_id
_entity_poly.type
_entity_poly.pdbx_seq_one_letter_code
_entity_poly.pdbx_strand_id
1 'polypeptide(L)'
;KELLPAYDLYHTYDGHVVVIREKGVNTSKIPERVRIHGVVMDEKKVPIPGVTVRLKGASAGTATDKDGKFLFIYKQSKDIVLIFSFIGMKTQEVKYTGQDTMRVILREDLMEMDEVVITGYQTIDKRHLTSAVTSLKAENIKVSGMNSIDQMLEGNVPGMIFMQNSGQVGAVPKLRIRGSSTVLGNREPLWVIDGVVQYDPVAVDPSQLNDPDFVNLLGNAISGLNPEDIEQIDVLKDASATALYGVKAANGVIVITTKKGRVGPPSVGYSLTTSFQRRPYYSDRDVNVMNSAERIEFSRELMRNLVDYPMIDTWVGYEAATRDYYNGDLSFTEYQKEVSNYEKMNTDWFGILTRNTFSHNHTLSISGGSQNMRYYTSVGYSDMGGVIKGESNQRYTANIKLNINHERFSMQFGLNGNFGIRKYIPSEIGVLNYAYEMSRAVPLYNEDGSLLFYQKSDVNSEDGKNFYRYNVLNEINNSDYNHESSQMGFNANLNYNFTRSLKANVTFSYSLSYSEQENYYSGNSFYASTLRGAEIGQEVAYKSKLPSGGELKEIRERGNNYMLRGQLDYNKILDKEQKHNIGASFGAEINSSHRRGNSRTIRGYVPERGLLINPVDYKKYTAYVTWLTTDPSALGVRTDELTNTAGVYFSA
;
A
#
# COMPACT_ATOMS: atom_id res chain seq x y z
N LYS A 1 -30.29 -7.71 -54.63
CA LYS A 1 -30.49 -7.47 -56.09
C LYS A 1 -31.73 -6.62 -56.38
N GLU A 2 -32.80 -6.75 -55.60
CA GLU A 2 -34.10 -6.09 -55.88
C GLU A 2 -34.17 -4.62 -55.44
N LEU A 3 -33.30 -4.16 -54.52
CA LEU A 3 -33.32 -2.80 -54.00
C LEU A 3 -32.38 -1.81 -54.74
N LEU A 4 -31.38 -2.31 -55.46
CA LEU A 4 -30.37 -1.46 -56.10
C LEU A 4 -30.89 -0.61 -57.27
N PRO A 5 -31.84 -1.09 -58.12
CA PRO A 5 -32.39 -0.27 -59.22
C PRO A 5 -33.24 0.89 -58.74
N ALA A 6 -33.86 0.84 -57.57
CA ALA A 6 -34.68 1.92 -57.00
C ALA A 6 -33.89 3.14 -56.58
N TYR A 7 -32.57 3.04 -56.49
CA TYR A 7 -31.67 4.11 -56.11
C TYR A 7 -30.60 4.45 -57.15
N ASP A 8 -30.86 4.08 -58.41
CA ASP A 8 -29.92 4.26 -59.54
C ASP A 8 -28.52 3.66 -59.32
N LEU A 9 -28.48 2.52 -58.60
CA LEU A 9 -27.26 1.78 -58.26
C LEU A 9 -27.20 0.46 -59.06
N TYR A 10 -26.00 0.03 -59.43
CA TYR A 10 -25.74 -1.32 -59.93
C TYR A 10 -24.56 -1.96 -59.16
N HIS A 11 -24.52 -3.27 -59.18
CA HIS A 11 -23.45 -4.03 -58.53
C HIS A 11 -22.62 -4.81 -59.54
N THR A 12 -21.34 -4.94 -59.28
CA THR A 12 -20.43 -5.83 -59.98
C THR A 12 -19.80 -6.79 -58.96
N TYR A 13 -19.61 -8.05 -59.37
CA TYR A 13 -19.01 -9.07 -58.51
C TYR A 13 -17.59 -9.36 -59.02
N ASP A 14 -16.60 -9.21 -58.14
CA ASP A 14 -15.18 -9.51 -58.43
C ASP A 14 -14.69 -10.54 -57.41
N GLY A 15 -15.02 -11.79 -57.69
CA GLY A 15 -14.60 -12.98 -56.97
C GLY A 15 -15.04 -13.10 -55.50
N HIS A 16 -14.77 -12.12 -54.66
CA HIS A 16 -15.08 -12.12 -53.24
C HIS A 16 -15.66 -10.80 -52.69
N VAL A 17 -15.85 -9.80 -53.56
CA VAL A 17 -16.32 -8.47 -53.14
C VAL A 17 -17.48 -8.03 -54.06
N VAL A 18 -18.58 -7.59 -53.46
CA VAL A 18 -19.69 -6.94 -54.14
C VAL A 18 -19.43 -5.44 -54.15
N VAL A 19 -19.21 -4.86 -55.33
CA VAL A 19 -19.00 -3.40 -55.47
C VAL A 19 -20.32 -2.77 -55.98
N ILE A 20 -20.87 -1.83 -55.20
CA ILE A 20 -22.10 -1.10 -55.54
C ILE A 20 -21.66 0.27 -56.11
N ARG A 21 -22.22 0.68 -57.27
CA ARG A 21 -21.92 1.93 -57.97
C ARG A 21 -23.17 2.65 -58.39
N GLU A 22 -23.13 3.98 -58.46
CA GLU A 22 -24.19 4.79 -59.06
C GLU A 22 -24.17 4.74 -60.60
N LYS A 23 -25.37 4.64 -61.21
CA LYS A 23 -25.54 4.75 -62.67
C LYS A 23 -25.36 6.19 -63.10
N GLY A 24 -24.29 6.48 -63.83
CA GLY A 24 -24.12 7.80 -64.45
C GLY A 24 -22.85 8.58 -64.09
N VAL A 25 -22.00 8.05 -63.22
CA VAL A 25 -20.69 8.67 -62.99
C VAL A 25 -19.73 8.28 -64.13
N ASN A 26 -19.40 9.26 -64.92
CA ASN A 26 -18.42 9.14 -66.01
C ASN A 26 -17.10 8.60 -65.46
N THR A 27 -16.68 7.42 -65.89
CA THR A 27 -15.42 6.77 -65.51
C THR A 27 -14.22 7.47 -66.17
N SER A 28 -13.96 8.70 -65.76
CA SER A 28 -12.71 9.37 -66.12
C SER A 28 -11.62 8.84 -65.19
N LYS A 29 -10.80 7.88 -65.69
CA LYS A 29 -9.55 7.36 -65.16
C LYS A 29 -9.63 6.92 -63.70
N ILE A 30 -9.94 5.64 -63.44
CA ILE A 30 -9.54 4.93 -62.22
C ILE A 30 -8.01 5.11 -62.11
N PRO A 31 -7.48 5.74 -61.08
CA PRO A 31 -6.02 5.84 -60.96
C PRO A 31 -5.47 4.41 -60.84
N GLU A 32 -4.49 4.10 -61.65
CA GLU A 32 -3.81 2.80 -61.70
C GLU A 32 -3.31 2.48 -60.26
N ARG A 33 -3.81 1.38 -59.70
CA ARG A 33 -3.44 0.94 -58.35
C ARG A 33 -2.23 0.07 -58.47
N VAL A 34 -1.14 0.47 -57.82
CA VAL A 34 0.08 -0.34 -57.68
C VAL A 34 -0.16 -1.39 -56.57
N ARG A 35 0.07 -2.66 -56.89
CA ARG A 35 0.08 -3.77 -55.92
C ARG A 35 1.54 -4.06 -55.59
N ILE A 36 1.93 -3.80 -54.36
CA ILE A 36 3.27 -4.06 -53.86
C ILE A 36 3.18 -5.29 -52.94
N HIS A 37 3.88 -6.34 -53.28
CA HIS A 37 3.97 -7.53 -52.46
C HIS A 37 5.43 -7.84 -52.16
N GLY A 38 5.63 -8.49 -51.00
CA GLY A 38 6.97 -8.81 -50.55
C GLY A 38 6.99 -9.73 -49.36
N VAL A 39 8.20 -10.02 -48.90
CA VAL A 39 8.46 -10.88 -47.73
C VAL A 39 9.40 -10.13 -46.81
N VAL A 40 9.08 -10.11 -45.52
CA VAL A 40 9.93 -9.57 -44.47
C VAL A 40 10.57 -10.72 -43.70
N MET A 41 11.88 -10.65 -43.51
CA MET A 41 12.68 -11.71 -42.87
C MET A 41 13.65 -11.07 -41.88
N ASP A 42 14.18 -11.88 -40.97
CA ASP A 42 15.32 -11.52 -40.13
C ASP A 42 16.68 -11.73 -40.87
N GLU A 43 17.79 -11.43 -40.20
CA GLU A 43 19.14 -11.63 -40.73
C GLU A 43 19.46 -13.12 -41.00
N LYS A 44 18.77 -14.05 -40.34
CA LYS A 44 18.90 -15.50 -40.53
C LYS A 44 17.97 -16.01 -41.65
N LYS A 45 17.29 -15.09 -42.35
CA LYS A 45 16.32 -15.37 -43.42
C LYS A 45 15.06 -16.11 -42.96
N VAL A 46 14.72 -16.00 -41.66
CA VAL A 46 13.44 -16.53 -41.12
C VAL A 46 12.36 -15.48 -41.35
N PRO A 47 11.20 -15.84 -41.90
CA PRO A 47 10.07 -14.94 -42.13
C PRO A 47 9.52 -14.39 -40.79
N ILE A 48 9.25 -13.07 -40.74
CA ILE A 48 8.70 -12.41 -39.54
C ILE A 48 7.23 -12.10 -39.73
N PRO A 49 6.29 -12.78 -39.03
CA PRO A 49 4.88 -12.47 -39.04
C PRO A 49 4.55 -11.21 -38.22
N GLY A 50 3.48 -10.49 -38.59
CA GLY A 50 2.98 -9.34 -37.80
C GLY A 50 3.79 -8.06 -37.97
N VAL A 51 4.73 -7.96 -38.90
CA VAL A 51 5.45 -6.71 -39.20
C VAL A 51 4.46 -5.69 -39.74
N THR A 52 4.41 -4.51 -39.14
CA THR A 52 3.60 -3.39 -39.64
C THR A 52 4.29 -2.74 -40.84
N VAL A 53 3.59 -2.67 -41.96
CA VAL A 53 4.04 -2.04 -43.21
C VAL A 53 3.17 -0.82 -43.47
N ARG A 54 3.74 0.37 -43.42
CA ARG A 54 3.02 1.65 -43.61
C ARG A 54 3.64 2.47 -44.73
N LEU A 55 2.82 3.26 -45.42
CA LEU A 55 3.30 4.26 -46.36
C LEU A 55 3.80 5.49 -45.61
N LYS A 56 4.98 5.99 -45.94
CA LYS A 56 5.53 7.21 -45.35
C LYS A 56 4.63 8.42 -45.69
N GLY A 57 4.19 9.14 -44.64
CA GLY A 57 3.32 10.31 -44.79
C GLY A 57 1.83 10.01 -44.98
N ALA A 58 1.38 8.76 -44.84
CA ALA A 58 -0.03 8.36 -44.90
C ALA A 58 -0.42 7.42 -43.75
N SER A 59 -1.70 7.38 -43.41
CA SER A 59 -2.27 6.46 -42.43
C SER A 59 -2.49 5.04 -42.96
N ALA A 60 -2.28 4.81 -44.28
CA ALA A 60 -2.48 3.51 -44.91
C ALA A 60 -1.37 2.52 -44.54
N GLY A 61 -1.75 1.32 -44.09
CA GLY A 61 -0.83 0.26 -43.69
C GLY A 61 -1.42 -1.12 -43.84
N THR A 62 -0.57 -2.14 -43.77
CA THR A 62 -0.89 -3.60 -43.73
C THR A 62 0.07 -4.28 -42.76
N ALA A 63 -0.14 -5.56 -42.48
CA ALA A 63 0.79 -6.35 -41.68
C ALA A 63 1.19 -7.62 -42.45
N THR A 64 2.37 -8.18 -42.11
CA THR A 64 2.81 -9.46 -42.67
C THR A 64 2.00 -10.63 -42.09
N ASP A 65 1.74 -11.63 -42.94
CA ASP A 65 1.10 -12.91 -42.59
C ASP A 65 2.06 -13.86 -41.85
N LYS A 66 1.59 -15.07 -41.56
CA LYS A 66 2.36 -16.14 -40.89
C LYS A 66 3.67 -16.53 -41.61
N ASP A 67 3.73 -16.32 -42.93
CA ASP A 67 4.89 -16.60 -43.77
C ASP A 67 5.74 -15.33 -44.02
N GLY A 68 5.53 -14.25 -43.26
CA GLY A 68 6.21 -12.99 -43.42
C GLY A 68 5.86 -12.21 -44.68
N LYS A 69 4.79 -12.62 -45.43
CA LYS A 69 4.39 -12.00 -46.68
C LYS A 69 3.44 -10.83 -46.41
N PHE A 70 3.54 -9.77 -47.24
CA PHE A 70 2.60 -8.66 -47.20
C PHE A 70 2.10 -8.31 -48.61
N LEU A 71 0.89 -7.75 -48.65
CA LEU A 71 0.33 -7.13 -49.83
C LEU A 71 -0.12 -5.72 -49.48
N PHE A 72 0.43 -4.74 -50.18
CA PHE A 72 0.10 -3.34 -50.02
C PHE A 72 -0.46 -2.77 -51.33
N ILE A 73 -1.67 -2.23 -51.31
CA ILE A 73 -2.34 -1.70 -52.49
C ILE A 73 -2.52 -0.19 -52.30
N TYR A 74 -1.93 0.60 -53.19
CA TYR A 74 -2.01 2.06 -53.11
C TYR A 74 -2.16 2.70 -54.47
N LYS A 75 -2.60 3.98 -54.50
CA LYS A 75 -2.68 4.74 -55.74
C LYS A 75 -1.25 5.01 -56.24
N GLN A 76 -1.06 4.95 -57.57
CA GLN A 76 0.25 5.22 -58.15
C GLN A 76 0.76 6.61 -57.78
N SER A 77 1.94 6.67 -57.17
CA SER A 77 2.68 7.87 -56.78
C SER A 77 4.13 7.74 -57.26
N LYS A 78 4.75 8.86 -57.62
CA LYS A 78 6.12 8.86 -58.16
C LYS A 78 7.20 8.36 -57.13
N ASP A 79 6.93 8.49 -55.82
CA ASP A 79 7.87 8.06 -54.78
C ASP A 79 7.13 7.35 -53.64
N ILE A 80 7.06 6.01 -53.73
CA ILE A 80 6.48 5.19 -52.68
C ILE A 80 7.60 4.71 -51.74
N VAL A 81 7.56 5.17 -50.49
CA VAL A 81 8.45 4.72 -49.43
C VAL A 81 7.63 3.98 -48.37
N LEU A 82 7.93 2.70 -48.16
CA LEU A 82 7.28 1.88 -47.13
C LEU A 82 8.14 1.86 -45.88
N ILE A 83 7.50 1.98 -44.73
CA ILE A 83 8.09 1.89 -43.40
C ILE A 83 7.71 0.55 -42.82
N PHE A 84 8.71 -0.24 -42.49
CA PHE A 84 8.58 -1.56 -41.86
C PHE A 84 8.95 -1.41 -40.38
N SER A 85 8.04 -1.77 -39.49
CA SER A 85 8.27 -1.74 -38.04
C SER A 85 7.76 -3.01 -37.36
N PHE A 86 8.56 -3.55 -36.45
CA PHE A 86 8.23 -4.69 -35.62
C PHE A 86 8.86 -4.55 -34.24
N ILE A 87 8.24 -5.08 -33.21
CA ILE A 87 8.74 -5.00 -31.83
C ILE A 87 10.09 -5.74 -31.76
N GLY A 88 11.12 -5.06 -31.23
CA GLY A 88 12.49 -5.60 -31.12
C GLY A 88 13.29 -5.56 -32.41
N MET A 89 12.80 -4.90 -33.49
CA MET A 89 13.54 -4.73 -34.75
C MET A 89 13.70 -3.26 -35.11
N LYS A 90 14.82 -2.91 -35.74
CA LYS A 90 15.07 -1.55 -36.26
C LYS A 90 14.05 -1.20 -37.35
N THR A 91 13.32 -0.12 -37.12
CA THR A 91 12.42 0.41 -38.16
C THR A 91 13.20 0.76 -39.42
N GLN A 92 12.76 0.24 -40.57
CA GLN A 92 13.44 0.42 -41.84
C GLN A 92 12.53 1.10 -42.85
N GLU A 93 13.05 2.12 -43.53
CA GLU A 93 12.39 2.77 -44.66
C GLU A 93 12.96 2.20 -45.97
N VAL A 94 12.10 1.70 -46.83
CA VAL A 94 12.48 1.12 -48.11
C VAL A 94 11.69 1.76 -49.23
N LYS A 95 12.39 2.33 -50.22
CA LYS A 95 11.77 2.91 -51.42
C LYS A 95 11.38 1.79 -52.39
N TYR A 96 10.13 1.82 -52.86
CA TYR A 96 9.66 0.91 -53.88
C TYR A 96 10.14 1.41 -55.28
N THR A 97 10.86 0.55 -56.00
CA THR A 97 11.47 0.87 -57.29
C THR A 97 10.88 0.04 -58.43
N GLY A 98 9.70 -0.60 -58.21
CA GLY A 98 8.99 -1.37 -59.25
C GLY A 98 9.34 -2.86 -59.31
N GLN A 99 9.95 -3.41 -58.24
CA GLN A 99 10.28 -4.84 -58.20
C GLN A 99 9.02 -5.70 -58.03
N ASP A 100 9.00 -6.90 -58.69
CA ASP A 100 7.89 -7.86 -58.61
C ASP A 100 7.65 -8.36 -57.18
N THR A 101 8.71 -8.56 -56.39
CA THR A 101 8.62 -8.95 -54.98
C THR A 101 9.66 -8.22 -54.16
N MET A 102 9.18 -7.47 -53.16
CA MET A 102 10.05 -6.73 -52.24
C MET A 102 10.55 -7.67 -51.15
N ARG A 103 11.85 -7.80 -50.99
CA ARG A 103 12.49 -8.54 -49.88
C ARG A 103 13.08 -7.55 -48.90
N VAL A 104 12.60 -7.57 -47.65
CA VAL A 104 13.06 -6.68 -46.59
C VAL A 104 13.65 -7.52 -45.47
N ILE A 105 14.87 -7.20 -45.08
CA ILE A 105 15.54 -7.85 -43.96
C ILE A 105 15.55 -6.87 -42.80
N LEU A 106 14.75 -7.15 -41.76
CA LEU A 106 14.79 -6.37 -40.53
C LEU A 106 15.94 -6.89 -39.65
N ARG A 107 16.67 -5.96 -39.13
CA ARG A 107 17.72 -6.23 -38.15
C ARG A 107 17.15 -6.12 -36.76
N GLU A 108 17.59 -7.01 -35.88
CA GLU A 108 17.29 -6.87 -34.46
C GLU A 108 17.75 -5.48 -33.99
N ASP A 109 16.87 -4.79 -33.32
CA ASP A 109 17.24 -3.57 -32.62
C ASP A 109 17.95 -4.00 -31.35
N LEU A 110 19.23 -4.35 -31.51
CA LEU A 110 20.19 -4.56 -30.41
C LEU A 110 20.52 -3.24 -29.69
N MET A 111 19.70 -2.21 -29.78
CA MET A 111 19.63 -1.31 -28.67
C MET A 111 19.08 -2.16 -27.52
N GLU A 112 19.98 -2.83 -26.78
CA GLU A 112 19.79 -3.00 -25.35
C GLU A 112 19.18 -1.68 -24.89
N MET A 113 17.94 -1.67 -24.47
CA MET A 113 17.46 -0.57 -23.66
C MET A 113 18.46 -0.52 -22.53
N ASP A 114 19.36 0.46 -22.57
CA ASP A 114 20.37 0.65 -21.54
C ASP A 114 19.62 0.65 -20.22
N GLU A 115 19.72 -0.46 -19.49
CA GLU A 115 19.06 -0.61 -18.20
C GLU A 115 19.77 0.36 -17.27
N VAL A 116 19.13 1.50 -17.05
CA VAL A 116 19.69 2.56 -16.20
C VAL A 116 19.24 2.33 -14.76
N VAL A 117 20.16 2.49 -13.85
CA VAL A 117 19.91 2.49 -12.41
C VAL A 117 19.81 3.93 -11.95
N ILE A 118 18.74 4.23 -11.23
CA ILE A 118 18.49 5.55 -10.66
C ILE A 118 18.88 5.49 -9.19
N THR A 119 19.97 6.14 -8.84
CA THR A 119 20.46 6.17 -7.44
C THR A 119 19.82 7.31 -6.62
N GLY A 120 18.93 8.09 -7.21
CA GLY A 120 18.32 9.28 -6.60
C GLY A 120 19.16 10.55 -6.71
N TYR A 121 20.48 10.43 -6.83
CA TYR A 121 21.40 11.53 -7.12
C TYR A 121 21.88 11.52 -8.56
N GLN A 122 22.01 10.34 -9.14
CA GLN A 122 22.54 10.12 -10.50
C GLN A 122 21.73 9.05 -11.22
N THR A 123 21.73 9.11 -12.52
CA THR A 123 21.28 8.03 -13.40
C THR A 123 22.52 7.41 -14.02
N ILE A 124 22.78 6.15 -13.73
CA ILE A 124 23.98 5.43 -14.14
C ILE A 124 23.57 4.27 -15.05
N ASP A 125 24.25 4.09 -16.17
CA ASP A 125 24.11 2.91 -17.01
C ASP A 125 24.55 1.67 -16.20
N LYS A 126 23.73 0.63 -16.17
CA LYS A 126 23.98 -0.60 -15.42
C LYS A 126 25.33 -1.23 -15.74
N ARG A 127 25.81 -1.06 -16.99
CA ARG A 127 27.13 -1.54 -17.44
C ARG A 127 28.29 -0.86 -16.72
N HIS A 128 28.11 0.36 -16.26
CA HIS A 128 29.13 1.14 -15.57
C HIS A 128 29.00 1.06 -14.04
N LEU A 129 28.02 0.29 -13.56
CA LEU A 129 27.77 0.17 -12.14
C LEU A 129 28.70 -0.86 -11.51
N THR A 130 29.54 -0.43 -10.58
CA THR A 130 30.46 -1.30 -9.81
C THR A 130 29.86 -1.80 -8.50
N SER A 131 28.71 -1.26 -8.10
CA SER A 131 28.02 -1.56 -6.84
C SER A 131 26.84 -2.53 -7.03
N ALA A 132 26.49 -3.29 -5.96
CA ALA A 132 25.36 -4.21 -6.00
C ALA A 132 24.03 -3.47 -5.87
N VAL A 133 23.36 -3.28 -7.00
CA VAL A 133 22.01 -2.72 -7.09
C VAL A 133 21.07 -3.73 -7.71
N THR A 134 19.86 -3.83 -7.16
CA THR A 134 18.77 -4.59 -7.79
C THR A 134 17.76 -3.60 -8.35
N SER A 135 17.58 -3.62 -9.68
CA SER A 135 16.61 -2.78 -10.37
C SER A 135 15.39 -3.62 -10.77
N LEU A 136 14.20 -3.15 -10.45
CA LEU A 136 12.94 -3.84 -10.65
C LEU A 136 11.95 -2.91 -11.34
N LYS A 137 11.47 -3.29 -12.52
CA LYS A 137 10.35 -2.60 -13.15
C LYS A 137 9.05 -3.00 -12.46
N ALA A 138 8.25 -2.02 -12.08
CA ALA A 138 7.00 -2.27 -11.34
C ALA A 138 6.04 -3.20 -12.07
N GLU A 139 5.96 -3.10 -13.41
CA GLU A 139 5.12 -3.97 -14.25
C GLU A 139 5.47 -5.47 -14.17
N ASN A 140 6.75 -5.80 -13.89
CA ASN A 140 7.25 -7.17 -13.83
C ASN A 140 7.06 -7.84 -12.46
N ILE A 141 6.94 -7.04 -11.40
CA ILE A 141 6.87 -7.52 -10.01
C ILE A 141 5.48 -7.36 -9.40
N LYS A 142 4.59 -6.64 -10.08
CA LYS A 142 3.23 -6.43 -9.62
C LYS A 142 2.41 -7.70 -9.84
N VAL A 143 1.91 -8.27 -8.76
CA VAL A 143 0.97 -9.40 -8.78
C VAL A 143 -0.41 -8.93 -8.32
N SER A 144 -1.46 -9.48 -8.92
CA SER A 144 -2.84 -9.19 -8.51
C SER A 144 -3.04 -9.49 -7.02
N GLY A 145 -3.64 -8.56 -6.29
CA GLY A 145 -3.87 -8.68 -4.84
C GLY A 145 -2.82 -8.02 -3.96
N MET A 146 -1.69 -7.54 -4.51
CA MET A 146 -0.73 -6.71 -3.77
C MET A 146 -1.27 -5.29 -3.60
N ASN A 147 -1.33 -4.84 -2.37
CA ASN A 147 -1.91 -3.53 -1.99
C ASN A 147 -0.87 -2.54 -1.48
N SER A 148 0.37 -2.99 -1.26
CA SER A 148 1.48 -2.15 -0.81
C SER A 148 2.75 -2.39 -1.65
N ILE A 149 3.62 -1.38 -1.65
CA ILE A 149 4.92 -1.43 -2.35
C ILE A 149 5.85 -2.44 -1.67
N ASP A 150 5.77 -2.53 -0.35
CA ASP A 150 6.57 -3.47 0.42
C ASP A 150 6.32 -4.92 -0.03
N GLN A 151 5.06 -5.29 -0.29
CA GLN A 151 4.69 -6.60 -0.82
C GLN A 151 5.25 -6.84 -2.24
N MET A 152 5.39 -5.80 -3.06
CA MET A 152 6.01 -5.94 -4.39
C MET A 152 7.49 -6.30 -4.32
N LEU A 153 8.16 -5.97 -3.21
CA LEU A 153 9.58 -6.28 -2.99
C LEU A 153 9.83 -7.67 -2.42
N GLU A 154 8.80 -8.28 -1.82
CA GLU A 154 8.89 -9.61 -1.22
C GLU A 154 9.29 -10.65 -2.28
N GLY A 155 10.35 -11.41 -1.99
CA GLY A 155 10.88 -12.44 -2.90
C GLY A 155 11.61 -11.91 -4.15
N ASN A 156 11.49 -10.61 -4.48
CA ASN A 156 12.08 -10.02 -5.69
C ASN A 156 13.47 -9.39 -5.47
N VAL A 157 13.87 -9.19 -4.22
CA VAL A 157 15.15 -8.54 -3.88
C VAL A 157 16.05 -9.53 -3.14
N PRO A 158 17.11 -10.08 -3.78
CA PRO A 158 18.04 -10.98 -3.10
C PRO A 158 18.74 -10.31 -1.91
N GLY A 159 18.72 -10.99 -0.74
CA GLY A 159 19.33 -10.50 0.50
C GLY A 159 18.47 -9.47 1.26
N MET A 160 17.22 -9.29 0.88
CA MET A 160 16.23 -8.54 1.66
C MET A 160 15.40 -9.51 2.49
N ILE A 161 15.17 -9.17 3.75
CA ILE A 161 14.29 -9.88 4.68
C ILE A 161 12.99 -9.09 4.79
N PHE A 162 11.89 -9.76 4.51
CA PHE A 162 10.53 -9.26 4.66
C PHE A 162 9.91 -9.88 5.90
N MET A 163 9.42 -9.08 6.82
CA MET A 163 8.81 -9.54 8.06
C MET A 163 7.43 -8.93 8.23
N GLN A 164 6.41 -9.77 8.07
CA GLN A 164 5.03 -9.40 8.39
C GLN A 164 4.78 -9.72 9.87
N ASN A 165 4.72 -8.69 10.71
CA ASN A 165 4.54 -8.86 12.16
C ASN A 165 3.07 -9.08 12.54
N SER A 166 2.13 -8.67 11.70
CA SER A 166 0.69 -8.74 11.95
C SER A 166 -0.08 -9.01 10.67
N GLY A 167 -1.16 -9.77 10.76
CA GLY A 167 -2.16 -9.92 9.70
C GLY A 167 -3.26 -8.85 9.71
N GLN A 168 -3.14 -7.85 10.57
CA GLN A 168 -4.08 -6.74 10.68
C GLN A 168 -4.12 -5.91 9.40
N VAL A 169 -5.30 -5.48 8.99
CA VAL A 169 -5.46 -4.73 7.74
C VAL A 169 -4.70 -3.40 7.79
N GLY A 170 -3.88 -3.14 6.77
CA GLY A 170 -3.04 -1.94 6.71
C GLY A 170 -1.79 -1.97 7.58
N ALA A 171 -1.48 -3.09 8.26
CA ALA A 171 -0.19 -3.28 8.92
C ALA A 171 0.95 -3.25 7.89
N VAL A 172 2.01 -2.50 8.21
CA VAL A 172 3.16 -2.33 7.33
C VAL A 172 4.23 -3.35 7.70
N PRO A 173 4.71 -4.15 6.73
CA PRO A 173 5.80 -5.09 6.98
C PRO A 173 7.12 -4.36 7.24
N LYS A 174 7.98 -5.00 8.02
CA LYS A 174 9.33 -4.52 8.30
C LYS A 174 10.31 -5.08 7.27
N LEU A 175 11.09 -4.19 6.65
CA LEU A 175 12.08 -4.55 5.64
C LEU A 175 13.50 -4.43 6.21
N ARG A 176 14.37 -5.39 5.89
CA ARG A 176 15.79 -5.32 6.21
C ARG A 176 16.63 -5.74 5.02
N ILE A 177 17.69 -4.98 4.73
CA ILE A 177 18.64 -5.28 3.66
C ILE A 177 19.96 -5.70 4.31
N ARG A 178 20.43 -6.94 4.02
CA ARG A 178 21.71 -7.50 4.50
C ARG A 178 21.89 -7.50 6.03
N GLY A 179 20.80 -7.55 6.81
CA GLY A 179 20.84 -7.57 8.27
C GLY A 179 20.63 -6.18 8.91
N SER A 180 21.06 -6.00 10.15
CA SER A 180 20.93 -4.74 10.88
C SER A 180 22.31 -4.13 11.15
N SER A 181 22.51 -2.87 10.77
CA SER A 181 23.74 -2.12 11.03
C SER A 181 23.74 -1.42 12.40
N THR A 182 22.60 -1.39 13.08
CA THR A 182 22.43 -0.72 14.38
C THR A 182 21.69 -1.59 15.38
N VAL A 183 22.02 -1.45 16.66
CA VAL A 183 21.33 -2.15 17.76
C VAL A 183 20.17 -1.32 18.30
N LEU A 184 20.33 0.01 18.41
CA LEU A 184 19.39 0.92 19.06
C LEU A 184 18.65 1.87 18.11
N GLY A 185 19.05 1.96 16.82
CA GLY A 185 18.44 2.87 15.85
C GLY A 185 17.40 2.22 14.95
N ASN A 186 16.81 3.02 14.06
CA ASN A 186 15.96 2.52 12.98
C ASN A 186 16.74 1.55 12.09
N ARG A 187 16.18 0.37 11.85
CA ARG A 187 16.78 -0.74 11.09
C ARG A 187 16.22 -0.87 9.68
N GLU A 188 15.28 0.00 9.31
CA GLU A 188 14.66 -0.01 7.99
C GLU A 188 15.54 0.70 6.96
N PRO A 189 15.45 0.33 5.68
CA PRO A 189 16.13 1.02 4.61
C PRO A 189 15.57 2.44 4.43
N LEU A 190 16.42 3.35 3.93
CA LEU A 190 16.02 4.70 3.59
C LEU A 190 15.16 4.70 2.33
N TRP A 191 14.02 5.36 2.36
CA TRP A 191 13.14 5.51 1.21
C TRP A 191 13.40 6.82 0.47
N VAL A 192 13.50 6.73 -0.86
CA VAL A 192 13.70 7.88 -1.74
C VAL A 192 12.68 7.83 -2.88
N ILE A 193 11.90 8.88 -3.07
CA ILE A 193 10.93 8.98 -4.16
C ILE A 193 11.34 10.12 -5.09
N ASP A 194 11.56 9.81 -6.38
CA ASP A 194 11.98 10.78 -7.40
C ASP A 194 13.18 11.66 -6.97
N GLY A 195 14.13 11.08 -6.22
CA GLY A 195 15.34 11.74 -5.74
C GLY A 195 15.18 12.52 -4.43
N VAL A 196 14.02 12.45 -3.78
CA VAL A 196 13.74 13.09 -2.49
C VAL A 196 13.66 12.05 -1.39
N VAL A 197 14.44 12.23 -0.34
CA VAL A 197 14.40 11.38 0.86
C VAL A 197 13.04 11.53 1.55
N GLN A 198 12.41 10.41 1.87
CA GLN A 198 11.15 10.38 2.60
C GLN A 198 11.40 10.16 4.08
N TYR A 199 10.59 10.79 4.90
CA TYR A 199 10.62 10.66 6.36
C TYR A 199 9.36 9.93 6.83
N ASP A 200 9.51 9.09 7.84
CA ASP A 200 8.36 8.41 8.44
C ASP A 200 7.37 9.43 9.00
N PRO A 201 6.06 9.24 8.74
CA PRO A 201 5.04 10.21 9.14
C PRO A 201 4.86 10.28 10.66
N VAL A 202 5.21 9.22 11.40
CA VAL A 202 5.05 9.10 12.85
C VAL A 202 6.40 8.89 13.52
N ALA A 203 6.65 9.60 14.63
CA ALA A 203 7.83 9.38 15.46
C ALA A 203 7.69 8.06 16.22
N VAL A 204 8.77 7.29 16.27
CA VAL A 204 8.82 6.13 17.16
C VAL A 204 9.16 6.60 18.56
N ASP A 205 8.17 6.65 19.46
CA ASP A 205 8.41 6.86 20.88
C ASP A 205 8.92 5.55 21.49
N PRO A 206 10.13 5.52 22.10
CA PRO A 206 10.66 4.31 22.72
C PRO A 206 9.75 3.72 23.80
N SER A 207 8.95 4.53 24.48
CA SER A 207 7.99 4.07 25.49
C SER A 207 6.81 3.29 24.91
N GLN A 208 6.47 3.54 23.64
CA GLN A 208 5.37 2.91 22.92
C GLN A 208 5.81 1.70 22.07
N LEU A 209 7.11 1.39 22.02
CA LEU A 209 7.62 0.24 21.26
C LEU A 209 7.11 -1.12 21.76
N ASN A 210 6.64 -1.17 22.99
CA ASN A 210 6.05 -2.36 23.59
C ASN A 210 4.52 -2.44 23.38
N ASP A 211 3.90 -1.40 22.83
CA ASP A 211 2.49 -1.40 22.47
C ASP A 211 2.31 -2.04 21.08
N PRO A 212 1.69 -3.24 20.97
CA PRO A 212 1.48 -3.90 19.68
C PRO A 212 0.64 -3.06 18.72
N ASP A 213 -0.32 -2.31 19.21
CA ASP A 213 -1.16 -1.44 18.39
C ASP A 213 -0.32 -0.34 17.77
N PHE A 214 0.51 0.32 18.54
CA PHE A 214 1.40 1.33 18.04
C PHE A 214 2.40 0.80 16.99
N VAL A 215 3.09 -0.32 17.31
CA VAL A 215 4.12 -0.90 16.41
C VAL A 215 3.53 -1.38 15.08
N ASN A 216 2.33 -1.96 15.10
CA ASN A 216 1.65 -2.44 13.89
C ASN A 216 1.08 -1.31 13.03
N LEU A 217 0.89 -0.13 13.61
CA LEU A 217 0.25 1.02 13.00
C LEU A 217 1.23 2.04 12.44
N LEU A 218 2.49 1.95 12.83
CA LEU A 218 3.54 2.76 12.24
C LEU A 218 3.56 2.54 10.74
N GLY A 219 2.96 3.49 10.01
CA GLY A 219 3.13 3.57 8.57
C GLY A 219 4.59 3.90 8.26
N ASN A 220 5.17 3.26 7.26
CA ASN A 220 6.47 3.71 6.74
C ASN A 220 6.29 4.92 5.81
N ALA A 221 7.39 5.54 5.43
CA ALA A 221 7.44 6.74 4.60
C ALA A 221 6.73 6.62 3.23
N ILE A 222 6.42 5.40 2.79
CA ILE A 222 5.79 5.11 1.48
C ILE A 222 4.37 4.54 1.58
N SER A 223 3.83 4.35 2.78
CA SER A 223 2.51 3.76 2.96
C SER A 223 1.37 4.54 2.27
N GLY A 224 1.61 5.82 1.99
CA GLY A 224 0.69 6.69 1.24
C GLY A 224 0.83 6.65 -0.29
N LEU A 225 1.86 6.01 -0.85
CA LEU A 225 2.10 5.97 -2.29
C LEU A 225 1.24 4.89 -2.97
N ASN A 226 0.64 5.23 -4.11
CA ASN A 226 -0.12 4.26 -4.91
C ASN A 226 0.84 3.37 -5.72
N PRO A 227 0.80 2.04 -5.57
CA PRO A 227 1.62 1.12 -6.36
C PRO A 227 1.43 1.26 -7.88
N GLU A 228 0.26 1.72 -8.33
CA GLU A 228 -0.03 1.96 -9.75
C GLU A 228 0.77 3.13 -10.35
N ASP A 229 1.28 4.04 -9.52
CA ASP A 229 2.06 5.20 -9.97
C ASP A 229 3.56 4.90 -10.11
N ILE A 230 4.00 3.69 -9.77
CA ILE A 230 5.41 3.32 -9.80
C ILE A 230 5.82 2.87 -11.22
N GLU A 231 6.98 3.33 -11.66
CA GLU A 231 7.64 2.89 -12.89
C GLU A 231 8.75 1.87 -12.59
N GLN A 232 9.63 2.19 -11.60
CA GLN A 232 10.81 1.39 -11.28
C GLN A 232 11.15 1.52 -9.80
N ILE A 233 11.72 0.45 -9.24
CA ILE A 233 12.29 0.42 -7.89
C ILE A 233 13.74 -0.06 -7.99
N ASP A 234 14.67 0.75 -7.48
CA ASP A 234 16.09 0.44 -7.41
C ASP A 234 16.51 0.25 -5.95
N VAL A 235 17.05 -0.90 -5.61
CA VAL A 235 17.48 -1.23 -4.24
C VAL A 235 19.00 -1.19 -4.16
N LEU A 236 19.53 -0.17 -3.47
CA LEU A 236 20.95 0.07 -3.24
C LEU A 236 21.38 -0.66 -1.96
N LYS A 237 22.22 -1.68 -2.11
CA LYS A 237 22.54 -2.59 -0.99
C LYS A 237 23.94 -2.36 -0.41
N ASP A 238 24.86 -1.83 -1.20
CA ASP A 238 26.25 -1.65 -0.82
C ASP A 238 26.58 -0.24 -0.35
N ALA A 239 27.56 -0.11 0.52
CA ALA A 239 28.03 1.17 1.03
C ALA A 239 28.47 2.12 -0.09
N SER A 240 29.07 1.61 -1.18
CA SER A 240 29.45 2.41 -2.35
C SER A 240 28.24 3.03 -3.06
N ALA A 241 27.12 2.30 -3.14
CA ALA A 241 25.87 2.81 -3.72
C ALA A 241 25.15 3.79 -2.81
N THR A 242 25.29 3.64 -1.48
CA THR A 242 24.56 4.41 -0.47
C THR A 242 25.35 5.58 0.11
N ALA A 243 26.65 5.69 -0.21
CA ALA A 243 27.56 6.70 0.37
C ALA A 243 27.06 8.14 0.21
N LEU A 244 26.39 8.47 -0.91
CA LEU A 244 25.84 9.79 -1.18
C LEU A 244 24.72 10.19 -0.20
N TYR A 245 24.10 9.22 0.48
CA TYR A 245 23.05 9.45 1.47
C TYR A 245 23.57 9.54 2.91
N GLY A 246 24.89 9.33 3.09
CA GLY A 246 25.55 9.39 4.39
C GLY A 246 25.05 8.33 5.38
N VAL A 247 25.15 8.64 6.67
CA VAL A 247 24.83 7.71 7.77
C VAL A 247 23.36 7.23 7.79
N LYS A 248 22.43 7.99 7.21
CA LYS A 248 21.01 7.63 7.12
C LYS A 248 20.79 6.39 6.24
N ALA A 249 21.71 6.07 5.35
CA ALA A 249 21.63 4.96 4.42
C ALA A 249 22.37 3.68 4.89
N ALA A 250 22.76 3.62 6.16
CA ALA A 250 23.49 2.49 6.73
C ALA A 250 22.77 1.13 6.56
N ASN A 251 21.44 1.15 6.49
CA ASN A 251 20.60 -0.06 6.29
C ASN A 251 20.21 -0.28 4.82
N GLY A 252 20.85 0.42 3.86
CA GLY A 252 20.48 0.40 2.44
C GLY A 252 19.51 1.51 2.06
N VAL A 253 19.28 1.67 0.75
CA VAL A 253 18.37 2.68 0.20
C VAL A 253 17.46 2.03 -0.83
N ILE A 254 16.19 2.34 -0.77
CA ILE A 254 15.20 1.95 -1.78
C ILE A 254 14.74 3.21 -2.52
N VAL A 255 15.08 3.27 -3.80
CA VAL A 255 14.75 4.40 -4.68
C VAL A 255 13.55 4.04 -5.53
N ILE A 256 12.48 4.80 -5.41
CA ILE A 256 11.26 4.66 -6.20
C ILE A 256 11.23 5.74 -7.26
N THR A 257 11.07 5.34 -8.50
CA THR A 257 10.80 6.25 -9.62
C THR A 257 9.33 6.14 -10.00
N THR A 258 8.61 7.26 -9.98
CA THR A 258 7.20 7.28 -10.34
C THR A 258 7.01 7.52 -11.84
N LYS A 259 5.87 7.07 -12.38
CA LYS A 259 5.50 7.20 -13.79
C LYS A 259 5.58 8.62 -14.29
N LYS A 260 6.05 8.78 -15.53
CA LYS A 260 6.16 10.07 -16.24
C LYS A 260 5.15 10.13 -17.38
N GLY A 261 4.82 11.33 -17.82
CA GLY A 261 4.00 11.53 -19.01
C GLY A 261 4.65 10.96 -20.26
N ARG A 262 3.85 10.45 -21.19
CA ARG A 262 4.30 9.93 -22.48
C ARG A 262 4.08 10.95 -23.59
N VAL A 263 4.91 10.91 -24.63
CA VAL A 263 4.69 11.72 -25.84
C VAL A 263 3.54 11.10 -26.62
N GLY A 264 2.52 11.91 -26.91
CA GLY A 264 1.34 11.47 -27.65
C GLY A 264 0.06 12.19 -27.19
N PRO A 265 -1.08 11.87 -27.81
CA PRO A 265 -2.36 12.39 -27.38
C PRO A 265 -2.68 11.94 -25.94
N PRO A 266 -3.58 12.64 -25.24
CA PRO A 266 -4.03 12.22 -23.91
C PRO A 266 -4.53 10.77 -23.92
N SER A 267 -3.98 9.97 -23.00
CA SER A 267 -4.38 8.59 -22.77
C SER A 267 -4.94 8.49 -21.36
N VAL A 268 -6.17 7.98 -21.25
CA VAL A 268 -6.83 7.73 -19.97
C VAL A 268 -6.71 6.24 -19.65
N GLY A 269 -6.21 5.94 -18.47
CA GLY A 269 -6.11 4.58 -17.93
C GLY A 269 -6.97 4.44 -16.68
N TYR A 270 -7.73 3.36 -16.59
CA TYR A 270 -8.44 2.98 -15.39
C TYR A 270 -8.02 1.57 -14.97
N SER A 271 -7.59 1.44 -13.71
CA SER A 271 -7.22 0.16 -13.09
C SER A 271 -8.18 -0.13 -11.95
N LEU A 272 -8.74 -1.33 -11.95
CA LEU A 272 -9.55 -1.86 -10.86
C LEU A 272 -8.93 -3.18 -10.41
N THR A 273 -8.55 -3.24 -9.14
CA THR A 273 -8.11 -4.48 -8.50
C THR A 273 -9.09 -4.82 -7.39
N THR A 274 -9.63 -6.03 -7.43
CA THR A 274 -10.53 -6.53 -6.38
C THR A 274 -9.92 -7.77 -5.75
N SER A 275 -10.11 -7.92 -4.45
CA SER A 275 -9.62 -9.05 -3.67
C SER A 275 -10.73 -9.55 -2.75
N PHE A 276 -10.95 -10.85 -2.76
CA PHE A 276 -11.84 -11.51 -1.84
C PHE A 276 -11.04 -12.45 -0.94
N GLN A 277 -11.08 -12.23 0.36
CA GLN A 277 -10.42 -13.06 1.35
C GLN A 277 -11.48 -13.77 2.20
N ARG A 278 -11.41 -15.08 2.24
CA ARG A 278 -12.23 -15.89 3.14
C ARG A 278 -11.69 -15.76 4.56
N ARG A 279 -12.60 -15.68 5.54
CA ARG A 279 -12.22 -15.83 6.95
C ARG A 279 -11.58 -17.19 7.17
N PRO A 280 -10.70 -17.35 8.14
CA PRO A 280 -10.24 -18.67 8.54
C PRO A 280 -11.45 -19.53 8.97
N TYR A 281 -11.54 -20.72 8.41
CA TYR A 281 -12.47 -21.75 8.84
C TYR A 281 -11.66 -22.79 9.57
N TYR A 282 -11.70 -22.75 10.88
CA TYR A 282 -11.07 -23.75 11.70
C TYR A 282 -12.13 -24.69 12.24
N SER A 283 -11.98 -25.98 12.01
CA SER A 283 -12.63 -26.99 12.85
C SER A 283 -11.92 -27.02 14.21
N ASP A 284 -12.61 -27.50 15.24
CA ASP A 284 -12.02 -27.67 16.58
C ASP A 284 -10.71 -28.47 16.52
N ARG A 285 -10.67 -29.46 15.63
CA ARG A 285 -9.51 -30.31 15.40
C ARG A 285 -8.33 -29.57 14.76
N ASP A 286 -8.59 -28.66 13.82
CA ASP A 286 -7.52 -27.90 13.13
C ASP A 286 -6.80 -26.95 14.08
N VAL A 287 -7.51 -26.36 15.04
CA VAL A 287 -6.95 -25.43 16.03
C VAL A 287 -6.65 -26.12 17.38
N ASN A 288 -6.80 -27.44 17.46
CA ASN A 288 -6.55 -28.25 18.65
C ASN A 288 -7.33 -27.76 19.90
N VAL A 289 -8.59 -27.37 19.68
CA VAL A 289 -9.52 -26.90 20.71
C VAL A 289 -10.57 -27.99 20.97
N MET A 290 -10.97 -28.17 22.21
CA MET A 290 -12.04 -29.08 22.59
C MET A 290 -13.40 -28.55 22.11
N ASN A 291 -14.26 -29.43 21.59
CA ASN A 291 -15.66 -29.12 21.43
C ASN A 291 -16.35 -29.00 22.80
N SER A 292 -17.61 -28.59 22.82
CA SER A 292 -18.33 -28.36 24.08
C SER A 292 -18.45 -29.60 24.96
N ALA A 293 -18.77 -30.77 24.38
CA ALA A 293 -18.89 -32.02 25.13
C ALA A 293 -17.54 -32.45 25.72
N GLU A 294 -16.49 -32.44 24.92
CA GLU A 294 -15.12 -32.78 25.36
C GLU A 294 -14.64 -31.83 26.47
N ARG A 295 -14.91 -30.52 26.35
CA ARG A 295 -14.52 -29.54 27.36
C ARG A 295 -15.24 -29.79 28.70
N ILE A 296 -16.53 -30.10 28.69
CA ILE A 296 -17.30 -30.37 29.89
C ILE A 296 -16.87 -31.69 30.53
N GLU A 297 -16.63 -32.75 29.74
CA GLU A 297 -16.13 -34.00 30.28
C GLU A 297 -14.73 -33.82 30.90
N PHE A 298 -13.86 -33.06 30.27
CA PHE A 298 -12.58 -32.70 30.86
C PHE A 298 -12.74 -31.99 32.21
N SER A 299 -13.66 -31.02 32.33
CA SER A 299 -13.94 -30.35 33.60
C SER A 299 -14.50 -31.30 34.67
N ARG A 300 -15.37 -32.25 34.28
CA ARG A 300 -15.86 -33.29 35.17
C ARG A 300 -14.73 -34.19 35.69
N GLU A 301 -13.79 -34.54 34.81
CA GLU A 301 -12.65 -35.37 35.19
C GLU A 301 -11.71 -34.63 36.15
N LEU A 302 -11.45 -33.38 35.93
CA LEU A 302 -10.69 -32.56 36.88
C LEU A 302 -11.33 -32.50 38.24
N MET A 303 -12.65 -32.34 38.31
CA MET A 303 -13.40 -32.34 39.57
C MET A 303 -13.38 -33.72 40.27
N ARG A 304 -13.56 -34.82 39.51
CA ARG A 304 -13.47 -36.20 40.05
C ARG A 304 -12.11 -36.49 40.66
N ASN A 305 -11.05 -35.96 40.06
CA ASN A 305 -9.68 -36.16 40.52
C ASN A 305 -9.23 -35.12 41.55
N LEU A 306 -10.14 -34.25 42.01
CA LEU A 306 -9.86 -33.19 42.99
C LEU A 306 -8.65 -32.32 42.61
N VAL A 307 -8.51 -32.03 41.31
CA VAL A 307 -7.44 -31.13 40.83
C VAL A 307 -7.70 -29.76 41.36
N ASP A 308 -6.73 -29.19 42.06
CA ASP A 308 -6.79 -27.84 42.58
C ASP A 308 -6.55 -26.84 41.45
N TYR A 309 -7.45 -25.87 41.34
CA TYR A 309 -7.29 -24.76 40.37
C TYR A 309 -6.61 -23.60 41.11
N PRO A 310 -5.43 -23.20 40.71
CA PRO A 310 -4.72 -22.13 41.41
C PRO A 310 -5.44 -20.79 41.31
N MET A 311 -6.16 -20.55 40.24
CA MET A 311 -6.99 -19.33 40.03
C MET A 311 -8.01 -19.57 38.92
N ILE A 312 -9.23 -19.10 39.12
CA ILE A 312 -10.29 -19.09 38.13
C ILE A 312 -10.46 -17.62 37.67
N ASP A 313 -10.06 -17.33 36.43
CA ASP A 313 -10.16 -15.97 35.87
C ASP A 313 -11.59 -15.61 35.43
N THR A 314 -12.41 -16.64 35.16
CA THR A 314 -13.76 -16.44 34.61
C THR A 314 -14.73 -17.50 35.13
N TRP A 315 -15.85 -17.05 35.67
CA TRP A 315 -16.96 -17.95 36.06
C TRP A 315 -18.04 -17.92 34.97
N VAL A 316 -18.08 -18.96 34.13
CA VAL A 316 -19.00 -19.04 32.98
C VAL A 316 -19.29 -20.49 32.59
N GLY A 317 -20.44 -20.74 31.98
CA GLY A 317 -20.80 -22.04 31.44
C GLY A 317 -20.85 -23.13 32.53
N TYR A 318 -20.23 -24.30 32.30
CA TYR A 318 -20.27 -25.44 33.17
C TYR A 318 -19.73 -25.13 34.58
N GLU A 319 -18.62 -24.42 34.70
CA GLU A 319 -18.00 -24.06 35.98
C GLU A 319 -18.90 -23.16 36.82
N ALA A 320 -19.58 -22.19 36.18
CA ALA A 320 -20.54 -21.32 36.84
C ALA A 320 -21.77 -22.12 37.32
N ALA A 321 -22.38 -22.92 36.46
CA ALA A 321 -23.53 -23.75 36.81
C ALA A 321 -23.20 -24.73 37.94
N THR A 322 -21.99 -25.29 37.93
CA THR A 322 -21.53 -26.18 38.99
C THR A 322 -21.39 -25.45 40.33
N ARG A 323 -20.79 -24.27 40.34
CA ARG A 323 -20.69 -23.42 41.53
C ARG A 323 -22.09 -23.07 42.07
N ASP A 324 -23.00 -22.67 41.22
CA ASP A 324 -24.34 -22.21 41.60
C ASP A 324 -25.16 -23.38 42.13
N TYR A 325 -24.94 -24.61 41.60
CA TYR A 325 -25.52 -25.81 42.16
C TYR A 325 -24.99 -26.11 43.58
N TYR A 326 -23.68 -26.03 43.79
CA TYR A 326 -23.08 -26.26 45.11
C TYR A 326 -23.43 -25.18 46.13
N ASN A 327 -23.67 -23.95 45.68
CA ASN A 327 -24.17 -22.87 46.53
C ASN A 327 -25.64 -22.99 46.86
N GLY A 328 -26.39 -23.87 46.17
CA GLY A 328 -27.82 -24.02 46.34
C GLY A 328 -28.67 -23.02 45.55
N ASP A 329 -28.05 -22.30 44.64
CA ASP A 329 -28.74 -21.33 43.76
C ASP A 329 -29.47 -22.04 42.60
N LEU A 330 -29.01 -23.25 42.22
CA LEU A 330 -29.65 -24.13 41.24
C LEU A 330 -30.07 -25.46 41.88
N SER A 331 -31.28 -25.95 41.53
CA SER A 331 -31.67 -27.33 41.81
C SER A 331 -30.86 -28.30 40.91
N PHE A 332 -30.79 -29.58 41.32
CA PHE A 332 -30.13 -30.60 40.51
C PHE A 332 -30.74 -30.74 39.10
N THR A 333 -32.04 -30.59 38.97
CA THR A 333 -32.72 -30.67 37.66
C THR A 333 -32.37 -29.49 36.77
N GLU A 334 -32.29 -28.28 37.29
CA GLU A 334 -31.88 -27.08 36.57
C GLU A 334 -30.39 -27.20 36.17
N TYR A 335 -29.52 -27.61 37.08
CA TYR A 335 -28.13 -27.86 36.78
C TYR A 335 -27.93 -28.84 35.62
N GLN A 336 -28.65 -30.01 35.67
CA GLN A 336 -28.55 -31.00 34.58
C GLN A 336 -29.05 -30.42 33.24
N LYS A 337 -30.12 -29.65 33.25
CA LYS A 337 -30.64 -28.98 32.05
C LYS A 337 -29.61 -28.01 31.45
N GLU A 338 -29.02 -27.17 32.29
CA GLU A 338 -27.99 -26.22 31.84
C GLU A 338 -26.78 -26.92 31.30
N VAL A 339 -26.24 -27.90 32.01
CA VAL A 339 -25.07 -28.66 31.54
C VAL A 339 -25.35 -29.36 30.21
N SER A 340 -26.54 -29.97 30.04
CA SER A 340 -26.93 -30.60 28.77
C SER A 340 -27.05 -29.58 27.62
N ASN A 341 -27.42 -28.35 27.90
CA ASN A 341 -27.43 -27.28 26.90
C ASN A 341 -26.00 -26.88 26.50
N TYR A 342 -25.11 -26.70 27.48
CA TYR A 342 -23.71 -26.36 27.23
C TYR A 342 -22.98 -27.42 26.42
N GLU A 343 -23.22 -28.72 26.70
CA GLU A 343 -22.62 -29.83 25.94
C GLU A 343 -22.91 -29.81 24.45
N LYS A 344 -24.07 -29.26 24.04
CA LYS A 344 -24.55 -29.26 22.65
C LYS A 344 -24.25 -27.94 21.91
N MET A 345 -23.77 -26.93 22.59
CA MET A 345 -23.76 -25.56 22.12
C MET A 345 -22.78 -25.32 20.96
N ASN A 346 -21.53 -25.71 21.10
CA ASN A 346 -20.45 -25.55 20.13
C ASN A 346 -20.38 -24.14 19.51
N THR A 347 -20.26 -23.11 20.34
CA THR A 347 -20.17 -21.71 19.89
C THR A 347 -18.98 -21.49 18.95
N ASP A 348 -19.22 -21.08 17.70
CA ASP A 348 -18.20 -20.75 16.72
C ASP A 348 -17.67 -19.32 16.95
N TRP A 349 -16.74 -19.15 17.87
CA TRP A 349 -16.15 -17.85 18.17
C TRP A 349 -15.46 -17.21 16.98
N PHE A 350 -14.79 -18.01 16.12
CA PHE A 350 -14.21 -17.49 14.89
C PHE A 350 -15.27 -16.95 13.94
N GLY A 351 -16.41 -17.63 13.78
CA GLY A 351 -17.52 -17.17 12.96
C GLY A 351 -18.17 -15.90 13.49
N ILE A 352 -18.22 -15.77 14.82
CA ILE A 352 -18.78 -14.60 15.50
C ILE A 352 -17.88 -13.38 15.31
N LEU A 353 -16.56 -13.54 15.47
CA LEU A 353 -15.62 -12.43 15.57
C LEU A 353 -14.94 -12.09 14.23
N THR A 354 -14.96 -13.01 13.27
CA THR A 354 -14.34 -12.79 11.96
C THR A 354 -15.38 -12.76 10.83
N ARG A 355 -14.97 -12.25 9.68
CA ARG A 355 -15.80 -12.16 8.47
C ARG A 355 -14.98 -12.43 7.21
N ASN A 356 -15.67 -12.85 6.15
CA ASN A 356 -15.10 -12.74 4.81
C ASN A 356 -14.95 -11.26 4.44
N THR A 357 -13.88 -10.91 3.74
CA THR A 357 -13.64 -9.54 3.35
C THR A 357 -13.62 -9.38 1.84
N PHE A 358 -14.07 -8.24 1.39
CA PHE A 358 -13.95 -7.78 0.02
C PHE A 358 -13.18 -6.46 0.05
N SER A 359 -12.10 -6.41 -0.71
CA SER A 359 -11.26 -5.22 -0.82
C SER A 359 -11.19 -4.79 -2.28
N HIS A 360 -11.13 -3.50 -2.53
CA HIS A 360 -11.04 -2.97 -3.88
C HIS A 360 -10.12 -1.75 -3.94
N ASN A 361 -9.45 -1.60 -5.08
CA ASN A 361 -8.57 -0.48 -5.37
C ASN A 361 -8.89 0.04 -6.77
N HIS A 362 -9.20 1.33 -6.86
CA HIS A 362 -9.51 2.04 -8.09
C HIS A 362 -8.41 3.07 -8.36
N THR A 363 -7.87 3.09 -9.55
CA THR A 363 -6.92 4.12 -9.98
C THR A 363 -7.31 4.63 -11.37
N LEU A 364 -7.57 5.93 -11.47
CA LEU A 364 -7.75 6.64 -12.71
C LEU A 364 -6.49 7.44 -13.01
N SER A 365 -5.92 7.30 -14.18
CA SER A 365 -4.74 8.03 -14.60
C SER A 365 -4.91 8.66 -15.98
N ILE A 366 -4.26 9.81 -16.19
CA ILE A 366 -4.23 10.51 -17.45
C ILE A 366 -2.78 10.87 -17.76
N SER A 367 -2.30 10.52 -18.94
CA SER A 367 -0.96 10.84 -19.39
C SER A 367 -0.96 11.31 -20.83
N GLY A 368 -0.05 12.22 -21.19
CA GLY A 368 0.05 12.73 -22.54
C GLY A 368 1.10 13.83 -22.65
N GLY A 369 1.17 14.44 -23.84
CA GLY A 369 2.00 15.61 -24.08
C GLY A 369 2.84 15.55 -25.34
N SER A 370 3.68 16.56 -25.52
CA SER A 370 4.62 16.70 -26.60
C SER A 370 6.06 16.34 -26.18
N GLN A 371 7.02 16.45 -27.08
CA GLN A 371 8.44 16.29 -26.72
C GLN A 371 8.90 17.35 -25.71
N ASN A 372 8.29 18.56 -25.75
CA ASN A 372 8.67 19.68 -24.90
C ASN A 372 7.93 19.68 -23.55
N MET A 373 6.72 19.13 -23.48
CA MET A 373 5.92 19.11 -22.26
C MET A 373 5.14 17.81 -22.16
N ARG A 374 5.31 17.07 -21.07
CA ARG A 374 4.61 15.82 -20.77
C ARG A 374 4.03 15.88 -19.38
N TYR A 375 2.85 15.30 -19.23
CA TYR A 375 2.16 15.24 -17.95
C TYR A 375 1.67 13.83 -17.64
N TYR A 376 1.67 13.52 -16.37
CA TYR A 376 1.02 12.36 -15.78
C TYR A 376 0.23 12.82 -14.56
N THR A 377 -1.01 12.38 -14.44
CA THR A 377 -1.81 12.59 -13.23
C THR A 377 -2.60 11.34 -12.92
N SER A 378 -2.76 11.05 -11.64
CA SER A 378 -3.57 9.94 -11.15
C SER A 378 -4.34 10.32 -9.92
N VAL A 379 -5.50 9.68 -9.74
CA VAL A 379 -6.26 9.66 -8.50
C VAL A 379 -6.58 8.21 -8.17
N GLY A 380 -6.45 7.85 -6.90
CA GLY A 380 -6.68 6.49 -6.42
C GLY A 380 -7.57 6.47 -5.19
N TYR A 381 -8.39 5.43 -5.10
CA TYR A 381 -9.16 5.09 -3.92
C TYR A 381 -9.00 3.60 -3.62
N SER A 382 -8.68 3.28 -2.38
CA SER A 382 -8.53 1.90 -1.90
C SER A 382 -9.36 1.72 -0.64
N ASP A 383 -10.14 0.64 -0.59
CA ASP A 383 -10.87 0.20 0.60
C ASP A 383 -10.53 -1.26 0.87
N MET A 384 -9.94 -1.50 2.04
CA MET A 384 -9.52 -2.82 2.48
C MET A 384 -10.23 -3.18 3.78
N GLY A 385 -11.03 -4.24 3.75
CA GLY A 385 -11.69 -4.79 4.92
C GLY A 385 -10.78 -5.76 5.69
N GLY A 386 -10.76 -5.66 7.02
CA GLY A 386 -10.11 -6.63 7.89
C GLY A 386 -10.93 -7.90 8.06
N VAL A 387 -10.25 -9.03 8.32
CA VAL A 387 -10.86 -10.31 8.67
C VAL A 387 -11.55 -10.21 10.04
N ILE A 388 -11.00 -9.48 10.99
CA ILE A 388 -11.66 -9.16 12.26
C ILE A 388 -12.77 -8.16 11.97
N LYS A 389 -13.96 -8.39 12.51
CA LYS A 389 -15.10 -7.47 12.36
C LYS A 389 -14.77 -6.11 13.02
N GLY A 390 -15.10 -5.02 12.36
CA GLY A 390 -14.78 -3.66 12.82
C GLY A 390 -13.49 -3.08 12.21
N GLU A 391 -12.60 -3.90 11.64
CA GLU A 391 -11.37 -3.41 11.02
C GLU A 391 -11.56 -3.00 9.56
N SER A 392 -10.95 -1.87 9.18
CA SER A 392 -10.91 -1.36 7.81
C SER A 392 -9.73 -0.41 7.60
N ASN A 393 -9.29 -0.29 6.35
CA ASN A 393 -8.27 0.68 5.94
C ASN A 393 -8.69 1.30 4.61
N GLN A 394 -8.99 2.59 4.63
CA GLN A 394 -9.34 3.38 3.45
C GLN A 394 -8.21 4.35 3.12
N ARG A 395 -7.90 4.49 1.84
CA ARG A 395 -6.84 5.38 1.38
C ARG A 395 -7.24 6.09 0.09
N TYR A 396 -7.03 7.39 0.06
CA TYR A 396 -7.17 8.27 -1.09
C TYR A 396 -5.80 8.76 -1.51
N THR A 397 -5.50 8.76 -2.79
CA THR A 397 -4.22 9.21 -3.33
C THR A 397 -4.43 10.15 -4.51
N ALA A 398 -3.55 11.12 -4.67
CA ALA A 398 -3.49 11.97 -5.84
C ALA A 398 -2.03 12.23 -6.21
N ASN A 399 -1.71 12.18 -7.50
CA ASN A 399 -0.38 12.43 -8.01
C ASN A 399 -0.47 13.26 -9.30
N ILE A 400 0.36 14.30 -9.38
CA ILE A 400 0.49 15.13 -10.57
C ILE A 400 1.98 15.27 -10.88
N LYS A 401 2.38 14.97 -12.09
CA LYS A 401 3.75 15.11 -12.57
C LYS A 401 3.78 15.85 -13.90
N LEU A 402 4.59 16.90 -13.98
CA LEU A 402 4.80 17.70 -15.16
C LEU A 402 6.28 17.72 -15.51
N ASN A 403 6.62 17.36 -16.75
CA ASN A 403 7.98 17.39 -17.27
C ASN A 403 8.03 18.37 -18.44
N ILE A 404 8.90 19.36 -18.36
CA ILE A 404 9.12 20.39 -19.38
C ILE A 404 10.56 20.27 -19.85
N ASN A 405 10.76 20.20 -21.17
CA ASN A 405 12.08 20.16 -21.79
C ASN A 405 12.16 21.27 -22.84
N HIS A 406 13.16 22.12 -22.72
CA HIS A 406 13.40 23.19 -23.66
C HIS A 406 14.90 23.34 -23.89
N GLU A 407 15.38 22.93 -25.06
CA GLU A 407 16.79 22.96 -25.45
C GLU A 407 17.76 22.45 -24.38
N ARG A 408 18.41 23.35 -23.65
CA ARG A 408 19.37 23.05 -22.57
C ARG A 408 18.75 22.96 -21.20
N PHE A 409 17.47 23.32 -21.07
CA PHE A 409 16.77 23.37 -19.79
C PHE A 409 15.73 22.27 -19.72
N SER A 410 15.72 21.54 -18.62
CA SER A 410 14.61 20.63 -18.30
C SER A 410 14.14 20.82 -16.86
N MET A 411 12.85 20.67 -16.68
CA MET A 411 12.19 20.90 -15.42
C MET A 411 11.17 19.80 -15.16
N GLN A 412 11.16 19.27 -13.95
CA GLN A 412 10.17 18.30 -13.51
C GLN A 412 9.53 18.84 -12.23
N PHE A 413 8.21 18.94 -12.23
CA PHE A 413 7.39 19.23 -11.07
C PHE A 413 6.62 17.99 -10.68
N GLY A 414 6.52 17.75 -9.38
CA GLY A 414 5.69 16.72 -8.78
C GLY A 414 4.87 17.30 -7.63
N LEU A 415 3.59 16.93 -7.58
CA LEU A 415 2.72 17.13 -6.43
C LEU A 415 2.07 15.79 -6.13
N ASN A 416 2.24 15.32 -4.91
CA ASN A 416 1.60 14.09 -4.45
C ASN A 416 0.88 14.33 -3.13
N GLY A 417 -0.23 13.66 -2.95
CA GLY A 417 -1.01 13.70 -1.72
C GLY A 417 -1.63 12.36 -1.42
N ASN A 418 -1.77 12.06 -0.14
CA ASN A 418 -2.54 10.94 0.34
C ASN A 418 -3.31 11.32 1.60
N PHE A 419 -4.44 10.62 1.80
CA PHE A 419 -5.24 10.67 3.01
C PHE A 419 -5.69 9.24 3.32
N GLY A 420 -5.48 8.80 4.56
CA GLY A 420 -5.82 7.46 5.01
C GLY A 420 -6.62 7.48 6.30
N ILE A 421 -7.60 6.58 6.39
CA ILE A 421 -8.40 6.33 7.59
C ILE A 421 -8.29 4.84 7.89
N ARG A 422 -7.83 4.50 9.09
CA ARG A 422 -7.79 3.12 9.59
C ARG A 422 -8.66 3.00 10.83
N LYS A 423 -9.41 1.90 10.87
CA LYS A 423 -10.19 1.51 12.04
C LYS A 423 -9.79 0.11 12.45
N TYR A 424 -9.57 -0.11 13.73
CA TYR A 424 -9.30 -1.43 14.27
C TYR A 424 -9.82 -1.58 15.69
N ILE A 425 -9.75 -2.84 16.13
CA ILE A 425 -10.10 -3.20 17.49
C ILE A 425 -8.82 -3.14 18.33
N PRO A 426 -8.81 -2.44 19.48
CA PRO A 426 -7.66 -2.40 20.37
C PRO A 426 -7.12 -3.78 20.74
N SER A 427 -5.80 -3.92 20.77
CA SER A 427 -5.14 -5.21 21.06
C SER A 427 -5.43 -5.75 22.46
N GLU A 428 -5.76 -4.87 23.40
CA GLU A 428 -6.15 -5.26 24.76
C GLU A 428 -7.42 -6.13 24.78
N ILE A 429 -8.30 -6.02 23.78
CA ILE A 429 -9.48 -6.90 23.66
C ILE A 429 -9.05 -8.30 23.22
N GLY A 430 -7.96 -8.41 22.44
CA GLY A 430 -7.37 -9.68 22.05
C GLY A 430 -8.32 -10.60 21.28
N VAL A 431 -9.03 -10.06 20.27
CA VAL A 431 -10.16 -10.75 19.59
C VAL A 431 -9.82 -12.15 19.11
N LEU A 432 -8.66 -12.34 18.46
CA LEU A 432 -8.26 -13.66 17.98
C LEU A 432 -7.86 -14.58 19.12
N ASN A 433 -7.13 -14.08 20.12
CA ASN A 433 -6.78 -14.87 21.30
C ASN A 433 -8.04 -15.32 22.03
N TYR A 434 -9.02 -14.43 22.16
CA TYR A 434 -10.32 -14.78 22.73
C TYR A 434 -11.00 -15.92 21.95
N ALA A 435 -10.97 -15.88 20.60
CA ALA A 435 -11.55 -16.92 19.77
C ALA A 435 -10.85 -18.29 19.94
N TYR A 436 -9.53 -18.29 20.22
CA TYR A 436 -8.77 -19.52 20.51
C TYR A 436 -8.97 -20.04 21.93
N GLU A 437 -9.03 -19.17 22.92
CA GLU A 437 -8.99 -19.53 24.34
C GLU A 437 -10.38 -19.80 24.91
N MET A 438 -11.41 -19.11 24.37
CA MET A 438 -12.74 -19.20 24.93
C MET A 438 -13.41 -20.54 24.65
N SER A 439 -13.95 -21.14 25.71
CA SER A 439 -14.67 -22.41 25.62
C SER A 439 -15.85 -22.33 24.65
N ARG A 440 -16.02 -23.34 23.82
CA ARG A 440 -17.17 -23.48 22.93
C ARG A 440 -18.46 -23.82 23.64
N ALA A 441 -18.37 -24.25 24.91
CA ALA A 441 -19.52 -24.50 25.78
C ALA A 441 -20.10 -23.21 26.41
N VAL A 442 -19.59 -22.03 26.01
CA VAL A 442 -20.06 -20.74 26.53
C VAL A 442 -20.94 -20.06 25.47
N PRO A 443 -22.18 -19.68 25.80
CA PRO A 443 -23.04 -18.93 24.91
C PRO A 443 -22.61 -17.46 24.82
N LEU A 444 -22.88 -16.84 23.68
CA LEU A 444 -22.70 -15.40 23.49
C LEU A 444 -23.90 -14.60 23.98
N TYR A 445 -25.10 -15.16 23.88
CA TYR A 445 -26.37 -14.54 24.21
C TYR A 445 -27.13 -15.34 25.26
N ASN A 446 -27.93 -14.66 26.04
CA ASN A 446 -28.97 -15.24 26.88
C ASN A 446 -30.12 -15.77 26.03
N GLU A 447 -31.07 -16.50 26.64
CA GLU A 447 -32.26 -17.02 25.96
C GLU A 447 -33.16 -15.91 25.39
N ASP A 448 -33.13 -14.71 25.98
CA ASP A 448 -33.89 -13.52 25.53
C ASP A 448 -33.19 -12.74 24.40
N GLY A 449 -32.03 -13.18 23.93
CA GLY A 449 -31.21 -12.55 22.88
C GLY A 449 -30.34 -11.40 23.36
N SER A 450 -30.30 -11.07 24.65
CA SER A 450 -29.35 -10.12 25.23
C SER A 450 -27.95 -10.74 25.32
N LEU A 451 -26.91 -9.90 25.35
CA LEU A 451 -25.55 -10.37 25.53
C LEU A 451 -25.39 -11.06 26.89
N LEU A 452 -24.79 -12.26 26.90
CA LEU A 452 -24.40 -12.93 28.11
C LEU A 452 -23.12 -12.31 28.67
N PHE A 453 -23.22 -11.73 29.85
CA PHE A 453 -22.04 -11.25 30.59
C PHE A 453 -21.61 -12.31 31.63
N TYR A 454 -20.30 -12.50 31.71
CA TYR A 454 -19.68 -13.34 32.73
C TYR A 454 -18.65 -12.53 33.52
N GLN A 455 -18.26 -13.04 34.68
CA GLN A 455 -17.28 -12.39 35.55
C GLN A 455 -15.87 -12.68 35.06
N LYS A 456 -15.10 -11.64 34.72
CA LYS A 456 -13.69 -11.71 34.33
C LYS A 456 -12.83 -10.97 35.34
N SER A 457 -11.69 -11.56 35.69
CA SER A 457 -10.71 -10.97 36.61
C SER A 457 -10.06 -9.73 36.00
N ASP A 458 -9.89 -8.70 36.81
CA ASP A 458 -8.98 -7.61 36.56
C ASP A 458 -7.55 -8.02 37.00
N VAL A 459 -6.76 -8.44 36.03
CA VAL A 459 -5.38 -8.90 36.28
C VAL A 459 -4.45 -7.79 36.83
N ASN A 460 -4.85 -6.53 36.69
CA ASN A 460 -4.10 -5.38 37.20
C ASN A 460 -4.52 -4.98 38.62
N SER A 461 -5.52 -5.66 39.22
CA SER A 461 -5.86 -5.46 40.62
C SER A 461 -4.80 -6.04 41.53
N GLU A 462 -4.55 -5.40 42.70
CA GLU A 462 -3.47 -5.79 43.64
C GLU A 462 -3.46 -7.29 43.98
N ASP A 463 -4.64 -7.93 44.03
CA ASP A 463 -4.82 -9.34 44.38
C ASP A 463 -5.29 -10.23 43.20
N GLY A 464 -5.55 -9.65 41.99
CA GLY A 464 -6.26 -10.34 40.92
C GLY A 464 -7.68 -10.79 41.26
N LYS A 465 -8.24 -10.25 42.37
CA LYS A 465 -9.52 -10.70 42.95
C LYS A 465 -10.71 -9.84 42.58
N ASN A 466 -10.50 -8.73 41.85
CA ASN A 466 -11.61 -7.94 41.36
C ASN A 466 -12.12 -8.56 40.07
N PHE A 467 -13.40 -8.86 40.05
CA PHE A 467 -14.09 -9.40 38.89
C PHE A 467 -15.15 -8.41 38.43
N TYR A 468 -15.21 -8.22 37.10
CA TYR A 468 -16.23 -7.36 36.46
C TYR A 468 -16.88 -8.09 35.30
N ARG A 469 -18.09 -7.67 34.96
CA ARG A 469 -18.84 -8.23 33.84
C ARG A 469 -18.10 -7.99 32.52
N TYR A 470 -17.95 -9.04 31.74
CA TYR A 470 -17.29 -9.04 30.45
C TYR A 470 -18.12 -9.73 29.38
N ASN A 471 -18.14 -9.19 28.20
CA ASN A 471 -18.60 -9.82 26.98
C ASN A 471 -17.77 -9.25 25.81
N VAL A 472 -17.18 -10.09 24.98
CA VAL A 472 -16.26 -9.65 23.91
C VAL A 472 -16.93 -8.71 22.90
N LEU A 473 -18.21 -8.96 22.52
CA LEU A 473 -18.92 -8.07 21.62
C LEU A 473 -19.25 -6.73 22.28
N ASN A 474 -19.51 -6.72 23.59
CA ASN A 474 -19.68 -5.48 24.33
C ASN A 474 -18.39 -4.64 24.26
N GLU A 475 -17.24 -5.27 24.46
CA GLU A 475 -15.95 -4.57 24.37
C GLU A 475 -15.70 -4.01 22.96
N ILE A 476 -15.92 -4.81 21.92
CA ILE A 476 -15.79 -4.37 20.53
C ILE A 476 -16.72 -3.19 20.21
N ASN A 477 -17.98 -3.24 20.69
CA ASN A 477 -18.97 -2.21 20.41
C ASN A 477 -18.77 -0.93 21.27
N ASN A 478 -18.02 -1.02 22.35
CA ASN A 478 -17.74 0.06 23.29
C ASN A 478 -16.28 0.54 23.25
N SER A 479 -15.54 0.17 22.21
CA SER A 479 -14.18 0.62 21.97
C SER A 479 -14.03 1.00 20.51
N ASP A 480 -13.34 2.10 20.24
CA ASP A 480 -13.05 2.57 18.89
C ASP A 480 -11.61 3.02 18.81
N TYR A 481 -10.88 2.56 17.80
CA TYR A 481 -9.53 3.00 17.54
C TYR A 481 -9.42 3.47 16.10
N ASN A 482 -9.31 4.78 15.93
CA ASN A 482 -9.18 5.44 14.66
C ASN A 482 -7.78 6.00 14.48
N HIS A 483 -7.23 5.83 13.29
CA HIS A 483 -6.00 6.48 12.88
C HIS A 483 -6.23 7.18 11.55
N GLU A 484 -6.15 8.50 11.56
CA GLU A 484 -6.18 9.34 10.36
C GLU A 484 -4.78 9.83 10.05
N SER A 485 -4.40 9.75 8.79
CA SER A 485 -3.10 10.25 8.32
C SER A 485 -3.25 10.97 7.00
N SER A 486 -2.54 12.07 6.84
CA SER A 486 -2.43 12.78 5.57
C SER A 486 -1.01 13.22 5.30
N GLN A 487 -0.61 13.17 4.05
CA GLN A 487 0.67 13.66 3.59
C GLN A 487 0.50 14.39 2.27
N MET A 488 1.18 15.52 2.11
CA MET A 488 1.25 16.27 0.87
C MET A 488 2.71 16.62 0.60
N GLY A 489 3.17 16.33 -0.61
CA GLY A 489 4.54 16.59 -1.04
C GLY A 489 4.58 17.38 -2.33
N PHE A 490 5.46 18.35 -2.41
CA PHE A 490 5.84 19.08 -3.62
C PHE A 490 7.32 18.86 -3.88
N ASN A 491 7.68 18.57 -5.12
CA ASN A 491 9.07 18.48 -5.57
C ASN A 491 9.26 19.20 -6.90
N ALA A 492 10.43 19.83 -7.07
CA ALA A 492 10.86 20.47 -8.30
C ALA A 492 12.31 20.09 -8.58
N ASN A 493 12.57 19.56 -9.76
CA ASN A 493 13.90 19.25 -10.27
C ASN A 493 14.18 20.13 -11.50
N LEU A 494 15.21 20.94 -11.43
CA LEU A 494 15.64 21.85 -12.49
C LEU A 494 17.01 21.41 -12.99
N ASN A 495 17.12 21.11 -14.28
CA ASN A 495 18.37 20.73 -14.91
C ASN A 495 18.74 21.75 -15.99
N TYR A 496 20.02 22.13 -16.03
CA TYR A 496 20.56 23.00 -17.06
C TYR A 496 21.86 22.39 -17.63
N ASN A 497 21.88 22.17 -18.94
CA ASN A 497 23.02 21.64 -19.65
C ASN A 497 23.89 22.79 -20.17
N PHE A 498 24.98 23.15 -19.48
CA PHE A 498 25.95 24.15 -19.94
C PHE A 498 26.63 23.72 -21.23
N THR A 499 27.05 22.45 -21.25
CA THR A 499 27.66 21.79 -22.39
C THR A 499 27.10 20.36 -22.50
N ARG A 500 27.55 19.60 -23.50
CA ARG A 500 27.24 18.15 -23.59
C ARG A 500 27.81 17.33 -22.42
N SER A 501 28.87 17.86 -21.77
CA SER A 501 29.57 17.17 -20.70
C SER A 501 29.34 17.76 -19.30
N LEU A 502 28.84 18.98 -19.17
CA LEU A 502 28.62 19.65 -17.89
C LEU A 502 27.16 20.04 -17.73
N LYS A 503 26.57 19.59 -16.64
CA LYS A 503 25.18 19.80 -16.29
C LYS A 503 25.06 20.29 -14.83
N ALA A 504 24.16 21.22 -14.56
CA ALA A 504 23.72 21.56 -13.22
C ALA A 504 22.32 21.00 -12.95
N ASN A 505 22.14 20.55 -11.73
CA ASN A 505 20.84 20.12 -11.22
C ASN A 505 20.52 20.84 -9.91
N VAL A 506 19.30 21.34 -9.77
CA VAL A 506 18.76 21.88 -8.52
C VAL A 506 17.49 21.12 -8.18
N THR A 507 17.45 20.53 -7.00
CA THR A 507 16.27 19.83 -6.47
C THR A 507 15.75 20.59 -5.25
N PHE A 508 14.48 20.92 -5.28
CA PHE A 508 13.74 21.44 -4.13
C PHE A 508 12.60 20.50 -3.78
N SER A 509 12.39 20.25 -2.50
CA SER A 509 11.19 19.56 -2.03
C SER A 509 10.65 20.19 -0.76
N TYR A 510 9.33 20.09 -0.60
CA TYR A 510 8.61 20.47 0.59
C TYR A 510 7.52 19.44 0.88
N SER A 511 7.41 18.95 2.10
CA SER A 511 6.34 18.03 2.49
C SER A 511 5.73 18.41 3.83
N LEU A 512 4.43 18.16 3.91
CA LEU A 512 3.59 18.28 5.10
C LEU A 512 3.06 16.91 5.44
N SER A 513 3.06 16.55 6.73
CA SER A 513 2.41 15.35 7.24
C SER A 513 1.56 15.69 8.46
N TYR A 514 0.46 14.99 8.59
CA TYR A 514 -0.42 15.03 9.75
C TYR A 514 -0.83 13.61 10.08
N SER A 515 -0.84 13.27 11.37
CA SER A 515 -1.29 11.99 11.89
C SER A 515 -2.09 12.24 13.16
N GLU A 516 -3.24 11.63 13.28
CA GLU A 516 -4.10 11.66 14.45
C GLU A 516 -4.53 10.24 14.79
N GLN A 517 -4.30 9.85 16.04
CA GLN A 517 -4.72 8.57 16.59
C GLN A 517 -5.65 8.84 17.75
N GLU A 518 -6.81 8.23 17.72
CA GLU A 518 -7.79 8.29 18.78
C GLU A 518 -8.16 6.87 19.20
N ASN A 519 -7.94 6.55 20.49
CA ASN A 519 -8.37 5.30 21.08
C ASN A 519 -9.37 5.60 22.20
N TYR A 520 -10.62 5.22 21.97
CA TYR A 520 -11.74 5.51 22.87
C TYR A 520 -12.27 4.22 23.49
N TYR A 521 -12.45 4.25 24.79
CA TYR A 521 -13.16 3.24 25.57
C TYR A 521 -14.37 3.87 26.25
N SER A 522 -15.55 3.41 25.89
CA SER A 522 -16.82 3.86 26.49
C SER A 522 -16.86 3.49 27.97
N GLY A 523 -17.59 4.29 28.74
CA GLY A 523 -17.89 3.98 30.13
C GLY A 523 -18.63 2.66 30.37
N ASN A 524 -19.12 2.01 29.33
CA ASN A 524 -19.83 0.72 29.40
C ASN A 524 -18.95 -0.49 29.05
N SER A 525 -17.64 -0.31 28.99
CA SER A 525 -16.67 -1.39 28.74
C SER A 525 -16.15 -2.02 30.03
N PHE A 526 -15.66 -3.25 29.94
CA PHE A 526 -14.89 -3.90 30.99
C PHE A 526 -13.63 -3.08 31.33
N TYR A 527 -12.96 -2.54 30.30
CA TYR A 527 -11.80 -1.65 30.48
C TYR A 527 -12.15 -0.47 31.40
N ALA A 528 -13.30 0.18 31.16
CA ALA A 528 -13.76 1.28 32.01
C ALA A 528 -14.06 0.82 33.45
N SER A 529 -14.55 -0.40 33.63
CA SER A 529 -14.82 -0.99 34.96
C SER A 529 -13.52 -1.20 35.73
N THR A 530 -12.43 -1.65 35.10
CA THR A 530 -11.12 -1.77 35.75
C THR A 530 -10.58 -0.44 36.23
N LEU A 531 -10.76 0.64 35.46
CA LEU A 531 -10.36 1.98 35.86
C LEU A 531 -11.24 2.57 36.98
N ARG A 532 -12.52 2.20 37.02
CA ARG A 532 -13.45 2.64 38.07
C ARG A 532 -13.29 1.86 39.36
N GLY A 533 -12.79 0.65 39.30
CA GLY A 533 -12.85 -0.29 40.44
C GLY A 533 -14.27 -0.69 40.79
N ALA A 534 -15.19 -0.69 39.83
CA ALA A 534 -16.63 -0.98 40.01
C ALA A 534 -17.25 -1.53 38.71
N GLU A 535 -18.38 -2.26 38.84
CA GLU A 535 -19.14 -2.80 37.73
C GLU A 535 -19.68 -1.72 36.78
N ILE A 536 -20.04 -2.11 35.57
CA ILE A 536 -20.69 -1.24 34.58
C ILE A 536 -21.96 -0.64 35.21
N GLY A 537 -22.05 0.70 35.19
CA GLY A 537 -23.15 1.44 35.76
C GLY A 537 -23.08 1.65 37.28
N GLN A 538 -22.09 1.10 37.97
CA GLN A 538 -21.78 1.35 39.36
C GLN A 538 -20.57 2.27 39.51
N GLU A 539 -20.46 2.92 40.66
CA GLU A 539 -19.41 3.87 40.94
C GLU A 539 -18.95 3.83 42.39
N VAL A 540 -17.64 3.75 42.59
CA VAL A 540 -16.97 3.93 43.88
C VAL A 540 -16.02 5.12 43.72
N ALA A 541 -16.54 6.33 43.92
CA ALA A 541 -15.87 7.57 43.53
C ALA A 541 -14.44 7.71 44.05
N TYR A 542 -14.15 7.35 45.30
CA TYR A 542 -12.80 7.52 45.89
C TYR A 542 -11.75 6.55 45.30
N LYS A 543 -12.17 5.39 44.78
CA LYS A 543 -11.30 4.42 44.10
C LYS A 543 -11.22 4.67 42.59
N SER A 544 -12.19 5.37 42.03
CA SER A 544 -12.31 5.52 40.60
C SER A 544 -11.23 6.44 40.03
N LYS A 545 -10.44 5.91 39.09
CA LYS A 545 -9.57 6.68 38.22
C LYS A 545 -10.29 7.21 36.98
N LEU A 546 -11.56 6.79 36.75
CA LEU A 546 -12.41 7.20 35.62
C LEU A 546 -13.73 7.75 36.15
N PRO A 547 -13.92 9.08 36.14
CA PRO A 547 -15.25 9.65 36.43
C PRO A 547 -16.27 9.25 35.36
N SER A 548 -17.54 9.64 35.56
CA SER A 548 -18.61 9.31 34.60
C SER A 548 -18.25 9.70 33.16
N GLY A 549 -18.39 8.79 32.24
CA GLY A 549 -17.92 8.86 30.84
C GLY A 549 -16.91 7.79 30.52
N GLY A 550 -16.24 7.91 29.39
CA GLY A 550 -15.21 7.01 28.88
C GLY A 550 -13.79 7.58 29.01
N GLU A 551 -12.83 6.83 28.53
CA GLU A 551 -11.44 7.27 28.34
C GLU A 551 -11.15 7.47 26.86
N LEU A 552 -10.55 8.62 26.52
CA LEU A 552 -10.03 8.93 25.19
C LEU A 552 -8.53 9.17 25.28
N LYS A 553 -7.76 8.36 24.54
CA LYS A 553 -6.33 8.58 24.32
C LYS A 553 -6.14 9.22 22.95
N GLU A 554 -5.50 10.38 22.91
CA GLU A 554 -5.24 11.13 21.68
C GLU A 554 -3.73 11.28 21.46
N ILE A 555 -3.30 11.01 20.21
CA ILE A 555 -1.95 11.33 19.74
C ILE A 555 -2.09 12.10 18.44
N ARG A 556 -1.54 13.32 18.39
CA ARG A 556 -1.55 14.17 17.20
C ARG A 556 -0.13 14.57 16.85
N GLU A 557 0.24 14.36 15.60
CA GLU A 557 1.56 14.71 15.09
C GLU A 557 1.46 15.52 13.81
N ARG A 558 2.37 16.46 13.64
CA ARG A 558 2.53 17.27 12.42
C ARG A 558 4.00 17.34 12.06
N GLY A 559 4.32 17.04 10.81
CA GLY A 559 5.66 17.15 10.25
C GLY A 559 5.71 18.16 9.11
N ASN A 560 6.78 18.96 9.07
CA ASN A 560 7.13 19.83 7.96
C ASN A 560 8.58 19.55 7.56
N ASN A 561 8.80 19.15 6.32
CA ASN A 561 10.14 18.85 5.84
C ASN A 561 10.45 19.68 4.59
N TYR A 562 11.65 20.21 4.47
CA TYR A 562 12.12 20.77 3.22
C TYR A 562 13.55 20.32 2.90
N MET A 563 13.85 20.23 1.63
CA MET A 563 15.17 19.91 1.11
C MET A 563 15.49 20.86 -0.05
N LEU A 564 16.73 21.33 -0.07
CA LEU A 564 17.32 22.03 -1.21
C LEU A 564 18.67 21.40 -1.52
N ARG A 565 18.85 20.92 -2.74
CA ARG A 565 20.08 20.32 -3.24
C ARG A 565 20.53 21.00 -4.53
N GLY A 566 21.80 21.37 -4.60
CA GLY A 566 22.46 21.82 -5.82
C GLY A 566 23.59 20.86 -6.20
N GLN A 567 23.68 20.49 -7.45
CA GLN A 567 24.66 19.52 -7.94
C GLN A 567 25.20 19.93 -9.32
N LEU A 568 26.50 19.71 -9.53
CA LEU A 568 27.17 19.82 -10.81
C LEU A 568 27.67 18.44 -11.22
N ASP A 569 27.27 17.99 -12.41
CA ASP A 569 27.68 16.72 -12.99
C ASP A 569 28.55 16.97 -14.22
N TYR A 570 29.71 16.35 -14.26
CA TYR A 570 30.58 16.29 -15.41
C TYR A 570 30.68 14.86 -15.90
N ASN A 571 30.35 14.61 -17.17
CA ASN A 571 30.45 13.31 -17.79
C ASN A 571 31.01 13.46 -19.21
N LYS A 572 32.14 12.81 -19.50
CA LYS A 572 32.81 12.89 -20.80
C LYS A 572 33.28 11.53 -21.26
N ILE A 573 32.80 11.13 -22.42
CA ILE A 573 33.31 9.97 -23.14
C ILE A 573 34.56 10.41 -23.87
N LEU A 574 35.68 9.72 -23.62
CA LEU A 574 37.02 10.10 -24.12
C LEU A 574 37.32 9.51 -25.51
N ASP A 575 36.71 8.40 -25.85
CA ASP A 575 36.97 7.68 -27.09
C ASP A 575 35.69 7.40 -27.91
N LYS A 576 35.86 7.23 -29.21
CA LYS A 576 34.71 6.95 -30.12
C LYS A 576 34.11 5.56 -29.88
N GLU A 577 34.83 4.64 -29.30
CA GLU A 577 34.40 3.28 -28.99
C GLU A 577 33.69 3.18 -27.63
N GLN A 578 33.56 4.34 -26.93
CA GLN A 578 32.90 4.46 -25.61
C GLN A 578 33.51 3.56 -24.51
N LYS A 579 34.80 3.17 -24.67
CA LYS A 579 35.50 2.33 -23.70
C LYS A 579 36.01 3.08 -22.48
N HIS A 580 36.26 4.40 -22.64
CA HIS A 580 36.77 5.24 -21.58
C HIS A 580 35.80 6.40 -21.32
N ASN A 581 35.26 6.43 -20.10
CA ASN A 581 34.35 7.48 -19.63
C ASN A 581 34.85 8.06 -18.31
N ILE A 582 34.86 9.38 -18.17
CA ILE A 582 35.13 10.09 -16.92
C ILE A 582 33.83 10.72 -16.45
N GLY A 583 33.38 10.34 -15.25
CA GLY A 583 32.26 10.94 -14.57
C GLY A 583 32.68 11.55 -13.24
N ALA A 584 32.23 12.75 -12.93
CA ALA A 584 32.42 13.37 -11.63
C ALA A 584 31.16 14.18 -11.25
N SER A 585 30.78 14.14 -9.99
CA SER A 585 29.68 14.91 -9.44
C SER A 585 30.11 15.61 -8.17
N PHE A 586 29.73 16.88 -8.04
CA PHE A 586 29.91 17.68 -6.83
C PHE A 586 28.57 18.29 -6.46
N GLY A 587 28.18 18.19 -5.20
CA GLY A 587 26.91 18.73 -4.74
C GLY A 587 26.89 19.14 -3.27
N ALA A 588 25.90 19.95 -2.95
CA ALA A 588 25.57 20.34 -1.59
C ALA A 588 24.06 20.21 -1.36
N GLU A 589 23.69 19.80 -0.16
CA GLU A 589 22.31 19.57 0.24
C GLU A 589 22.03 20.13 1.63
N ILE A 590 20.88 20.75 1.78
CA ILE A 590 20.36 21.23 3.07
C ILE A 590 18.98 20.57 3.26
N ASN A 591 18.79 19.94 4.42
CA ASN A 591 17.52 19.36 4.84
C ASN A 591 17.11 19.94 6.18
N SER A 592 15.82 20.21 6.33
CA SER A 592 15.21 20.53 7.62
C SER A 592 13.96 19.69 7.81
N SER A 593 13.86 19.08 8.97
CA SER A 593 12.68 18.32 9.41
C SER A 593 12.23 18.90 10.74
N HIS A 594 11.03 19.42 10.79
CA HIS A 594 10.41 19.94 11.99
C HIS A 594 9.16 19.13 12.31
N ARG A 595 9.22 18.39 13.41
CA ARG A 595 8.12 17.55 13.89
C ARG A 595 7.60 18.11 15.22
N ARG A 596 6.28 18.18 15.31
CA ARG A 596 5.57 18.57 16.52
C ARG A 596 4.49 17.57 16.82
N GLY A 597 4.39 17.18 18.08
CA GLY A 597 3.37 16.25 18.54
C GLY A 597 2.81 16.65 19.89
N ASN A 598 1.63 16.14 20.16
CA ASN A 598 1.05 16.12 21.48
C ASN A 598 0.30 14.81 21.69
N SER A 599 0.43 14.24 22.87
CA SER A 599 -0.33 13.08 23.31
C SER A 599 -0.94 13.36 24.68
N ARG A 600 -2.15 12.86 24.89
CA ARG A 600 -2.84 12.98 26.19
C ARG A 600 -3.89 11.91 26.36
N THR A 601 -4.21 11.59 27.61
CA THR A 601 -5.34 10.75 28.01
C THR A 601 -6.39 11.60 28.70
N ILE A 602 -7.62 11.54 28.22
CA ILE A 602 -8.76 12.28 28.75
C ILE A 602 -9.71 11.27 29.38
N ARG A 603 -10.05 11.46 30.66
CA ARG A 603 -11.02 10.63 31.37
C ARG A 603 -12.28 11.44 31.70
N GLY A 604 -13.44 10.79 31.59
CA GLY A 604 -14.73 11.45 31.71
C GLY A 604 -15.27 11.98 30.37
N TYR A 605 -14.74 11.48 29.25
CA TYR A 605 -15.15 11.88 27.91
C TYR A 605 -16.49 11.25 27.51
N VAL A 606 -17.40 12.07 26.96
CA VAL A 606 -18.76 11.67 26.58
C VAL A 606 -19.06 12.16 25.17
N PRO A 607 -18.76 11.37 24.13
CA PRO A 607 -18.94 11.78 22.73
C PRO A 607 -20.41 12.08 22.40
N GLU A 608 -21.36 11.35 22.98
CA GLU A 608 -22.78 11.51 22.72
C GLU A 608 -23.34 12.86 23.21
N ARG A 609 -22.63 13.55 24.10
CA ARG A 609 -22.98 14.89 24.59
C ARG A 609 -22.26 16.02 23.85
N GLY A 610 -21.83 15.80 22.62
CA GLY A 610 -21.11 16.79 21.85
C GLY A 610 -19.63 16.90 22.23
N LEU A 611 -19.01 15.74 22.49
CA LEU A 611 -17.58 15.62 22.81
C LEU A 611 -17.17 16.32 24.12
N LEU A 612 -18.07 16.37 25.09
CA LEU A 612 -17.84 17.04 26.37
C LEU A 612 -17.08 16.13 27.35
N ILE A 613 -16.28 16.76 28.21
CA ILE A 613 -15.73 16.13 29.38
C ILE A 613 -16.64 16.44 30.56
N ASN A 614 -17.03 15.41 31.32
CA ASN A 614 -17.87 15.61 32.48
C ASN A 614 -17.17 16.41 33.58
N PRO A 615 -17.85 17.36 34.22
CA PRO A 615 -17.31 18.02 35.40
C PRO A 615 -17.06 16.99 36.52
N VAL A 616 -15.92 17.06 37.19
CA VAL A 616 -15.52 16.13 38.24
C VAL A 616 -15.51 16.82 39.60
N ASP A 617 -16.14 16.19 40.60
CA ASP A 617 -15.98 16.61 41.99
C ASP A 617 -14.66 16.06 42.55
N TYR A 618 -13.58 16.87 42.53
CA TYR A 618 -12.27 16.48 42.96
C TYR A 618 -12.19 16.01 44.42
N LYS A 619 -13.14 16.39 45.27
CA LYS A 619 -13.18 15.92 46.65
C LYS A 619 -13.65 14.49 46.77
N LYS A 620 -14.49 14.03 45.84
CA LYS A 620 -15.03 12.67 45.85
C LYS A 620 -14.09 11.70 45.09
N TYR A 621 -13.48 12.15 44.00
CA TYR A 621 -12.67 11.31 43.11
C TYR A 621 -11.18 11.42 43.39
N THR A 622 -10.74 10.97 44.57
CA THR A 622 -9.34 11.14 45.01
C THR A 622 -8.35 10.34 44.15
N ALA A 623 -8.69 9.13 43.71
CA ALA A 623 -7.84 8.35 42.81
C ALA A 623 -7.70 8.98 41.43
N TYR A 624 -8.76 9.61 40.91
CA TYR A 624 -8.69 10.38 39.66
C TYR A 624 -7.78 11.62 39.82
N VAL A 625 -7.86 12.34 40.94
CA VAL A 625 -7.00 13.49 41.21
C VAL A 625 -5.54 13.06 41.28
N THR A 626 -5.26 11.95 41.94
CA THR A 626 -3.90 11.39 41.97
C THR A 626 -3.40 11.08 40.56
N TRP A 627 -4.16 10.38 39.75
CA TRP A 627 -3.81 10.12 38.36
C TRP A 627 -3.59 11.43 37.58
N LEU A 628 -4.51 12.37 37.67
CA LEU A 628 -4.46 13.66 36.96
C LEU A 628 -3.21 14.47 37.29
N THR A 629 -2.66 14.34 38.51
CA THR A 629 -1.52 15.13 39.01
C THR A 629 -0.18 14.41 38.92
N THR A 630 -0.17 13.08 38.76
CA THR A 630 1.05 12.28 38.79
C THR A 630 1.37 11.55 37.48
N ASP A 631 0.33 11.27 36.67
CA ASP A 631 0.52 10.51 35.44
C ASP A 631 0.88 11.45 34.27
N PRO A 632 2.03 11.25 33.60
CA PRO A 632 2.42 12.07 32.48
C PRO A 632 1.39 12.11 31.34
N SER A 633 0.66 11.00 31.11
CA SER A 633 -0.36 10.93 30.07
C SER A 633 -1.56 11.85 30.32
N ALA A 634 -1.90 12.05 31.60
CA ALA A 634 -2.96 12.99 32.01
C ALA A 634 -2.55 14.45 31.83
N LEU A 635 -1.28 14.76 32.14
CA LEU A 635 -0.72 16.10 31.97
C LEU A 635 -0.53 16.46 30.50
N GLY A 636 -0.44 15.47 29.64
CA GLY A 636 -0.12 15.60 28.23
C GLY A 636 1.38 15.76 27.97
N VAL A 637 1.83 15.11 26.94
CA VAL A 637 3.23 15.19 26.48
C VAL A 637 3.28 15.98 25.18
N ARG A 638 4.17 16.95 25.12
CA ARG A 638 4.42 17.71 23.89
C ARG A 638 5.82 17.42 23.38
N THR A 639 5.93 17.07 22.12
CA THR A 639 7.19 16.92 21.40
C THR A 639 7.37 18.07 20.41
N ASP A 640 8.59 18.61 20.32
CA ASP A 640 8.96 19.63 19.33
C ASP A 640 10.42 19.38 18.93
N GLU A 641 10.60 18.72 17.78
CA GLU A 641 11.89 18.27 17.28
C GLU A 641 12.23 18.97 15.99
N LEU A 642 13.33 19.72 15.97
CA LEU A 642 13.89 20.34 14.78
C LEU A 642 15.24 19.73 14.46
N THR A 643 15.34 19.07 13.30
CA THR A 643 16.57 18.50 12.79
C THR A 643 16.99 19.22 11.51
N ASN A 644 18.12 19.89 11.53
CA ASN A 644 18.74 20.52 10.37
C ASN A 644 20.00 19.77 9.99
N THR A 645 20.13 19.41 8.73
CA THR A 645 21.33 18.76 8.21
C THR A 645 21.83 19.50 6.97
N ALA A 646 23.14 19.67 6.87
CA ALA A 646 23.80 20.18 5.69
C ALA A 646 24.94 19.21 5.31
N GLY A 647 25.07 18.93 4.04
CA GLY A 647 26.10 18.03 3.53
C GLY A 647 26.68 18.51 2.21
N VAL A 648 27.94 18.18 2.00
CA VAL A 648 28.63 18.37 0.73
C VAL A 648 29.18 17.02 0.32
N TYR A 649 29.06 16.68 -0.94
CA TYR A 649 29.51 15.39 -1.46
C TYR A 649 30.25 15.54 -2.78
N PHE A 650 31.15 14.62 -3.01
CA PHE A 650 31.89 14.46 -4.26
C PHE A 650 31.93 12.99 -4.64
N SER A 651 31.76 12.70 -5.93
CA SER A 651 31.87 11.36 -6.50
C SER A 651 32.62 11.47 -7.85
N ALA A 652 33.55 10.57 -8.12
CA ALA A 652 34.26 10.51 -9.39
C ALA A 652 34.52 9.03 -9.78
#